data_b2398af44860e838dc77d7ad5cedf9ea
#
_entry.id   b2398af44860e838dc77d7ad5cedf9ea
#
_cell.length_a   1.000
_cell.length_b   1.000
_cell.length_c   1.000
_cell.angle_alpha   90.00
_cell.angle_beta   90.00
_cell.angle_gamma   90.00
#
_symmetry.space_group_name_H-M   'P 1'
#
loop_
_entity.id
_entity.type
_entity.pdbx_description
1 polymer ?
#
loop_
_entity_poly.entity_id
_entity_poly.type
_entity_poly.pdbx_seq_one_letter_code
_entity_poly.pdbx_strand_id
1 'polypeptide(L)'
;LPDRFDPNSSPDSDGAGSNSFDEFLARYLQGERAAQAGRSIDISRLMSRRTHEVLASAGRFAIEHGHRELDALHILRVLAEAEPASEVIARLGARPADIADAAEQRLPQAQSGSIESAPVFTQSAQRALFHAYQVARASGSTYIDPEHLFFALVINQDSPAGQVLSAAGITPEALQSGLRETLGEQAPAMQADAPAASETPTLDKFGTDLTAMARDGGLDPVIGRADEIEQTIEILSRRTKNNPVLIGEAGVGKTAIVEGLAQRIASGDVPEQLRDKRVVSLDFPAMLGGTRYRGDFEERLTTLMDEISAHKTELIVFIDELHTVVGAGGSGEGGMDAGNILKPRLARGDLHVVGATTLKEYRSIEKDSALERRFQTVQVGEPSIDDAVAILSGLRGAYEEHHGVRYTDEAIRGAVELSARYVTDRFLPDKAIDLIDQAGARLRLKLGSRVDTSALLEELSELEASKNAAVSLEHYEEASSLRDRIEAVHAKLSAARPAASTGDAVVGEAEIAAVISRATGIPAARLTQVDRERLAVLEDELHGRVIGQHDAVSVVAKAVRRNRTGMGDANRPVGSFLFLGPTGVGKTELGKALAESLFGDDTAMVRFDMSEFGERHTVSRLVGAPPGYVGYDEAGQLTERVRRNPYSVVLFDEIEKAHPDVFNLLLQVLDDGRLTDGQGRTV
;
A
#
# COMPACT_ATOMS: atom_id res chain seq x y z
N LEU A 1 -6.45 -41.58 24.32
CA LEU A 1 -6.75 -42.93 23.80
C LEU A 1 -7.37 -42.79 22.41
N PRO A 2 -6.89 -43.50 21.39
CA PRO A 2 -7.24 -43.29 19.99
C PRO A 2 -8.30 -44.27 19.52
N ASP A 3 -9.20 -43.82 18.65
CA ASP A 3 -10.13 -44.74 17.96
C ASP A 3 -9.74 -44.91 16.50
N ARG A 4 -9.90 -46.16 16.15
CA ARG A 4 -9.51 -46.96 15.01
C ARG A 4 -10.09 -46.45 13.67
N PHE A 5 -9.28 -46.39 12.65
CA PHE A 5 -9.68 -46.39 11.24
C PHE A 5 -9.90 -47.87 10.77
N ASP A 6 -11.01 -48.11 10.12
CA ASP A 6 -11.41 -49.37 9.48
C ASP A 6 -11.08 -49.29 7.97
N PRO A 7 -10.33 -50.23 7.37
CA PRO A 7 -9.92 -50.18 5.97
C PRO A 7 -10.77 -51.09 5.10
N ASN A 8 -12.03 -50.76 4.82
CA ASN A 8 -12.78 -51.46 3.77
C ASN A 8 -14.02 -50.64 3.33
N SER A 9 -13.83 -49.72 2.38
CA SER A 9 -14.90 -49.29 1.48
C SER A 9 -14.28 -48.82 0.18
N SER A 10 -14.36 -49.62 -0.85
CA SER A 10 -14.11 -49.22 -2.23
C SER A 10 -15.21 -48.31 -2.74
N PRO A 11 -14.90 -47.27 -3.47
CA PRO A 11 -15.83 -46.69 -4.47
C PRO A 11 -15.29 -46.88 -5.89
N ASP A 12 -16.27 -47.05 -6.75
CA ASP A 12 -16.21 -47.36 -8.16
C ASP A 12 -15.40 -46.35 -9.00
N SER A 13 -14.82 -46.94 -10.03
CA SER A 13 -14.12 -46.29 -11.14
C SER A 13 -15.03 -45.44 -11.98
N ASP A 14 -14.63 -44.15 -12.19
CA ASP A 14 -14.57 -43.48 -13.52
C ASP A 14 -14.15 -42.01 -13.33
N GLY A 15 -13.00 -41.63 -13.94
CA GLY A 15 -12.56 -40.25 -14.00
C GLY A 15 -11.14 -39.94 -13.47
N ALA A 16 -10.24 -40.91 -13.49
CA ALA A 16 -8.89 -40.75 -12.97
C ALA A 16 -7.86 -40.54 -14.09
N GLY A 17 -7.64 -39.26 -14.48
CA GLY A 17 -6.54 -38.89 -15.39
C GLY A 17 -5.80 -37.59 -15.04
N SER A 18 -6.47 -36.60 -14.47
CA SER A 18 -5.87 -35.29 -14.22
C SER A 18 -5.52 -35.03 -12.74
N ASN A 19 -6.22 -35.62 -11.80
CA ASN A 19 -6.03 -35.33 -10.37
C ASN A 19 -4.81 -36.04 -9.74
N SER A 20 -4.31 -37.16 -10.33
CA SER A 20 -3.21 -37.93 -9.74
C SER A 20 -1.85 -37.27 -9.88
N PHE A 21 -1.63 -36.49 -10.95
CA PHE A 21 -0.35 -35.80 -11.17
C PHE A 21 -0.22 -34.54 -10.32
N ASP A 22 -1.29 -33.76 -10.19
CA ASP A 22 -1.32 -32.57 -9.33
C ASP A 22 -1.17 -32.94 -7.85
N GLU A 23 -1.80 -34.03 -7.41
CA GLU A 23 -1.64 -34.60 -6.06
C GLU A 23 -0.23 -35.13 -5.82
N PHE A 24 0.38 -35.73 -6.84
CA PHE A 24 1.77 -36.18 -6.81
C PHE A 24 2.73 -35.01 -6.76
N LEU A 25 2.55 -33.97 -7.59
CA LEU A 25 3.38 -32.78 -7.60
C LEU A 25 3.33 -32.08 -6.23
N ALA A 26 2.14 -31.98 -5.63
CA ALA A 26 1.96 -31.41 -4.30
C ALA A 26 2.62 -32.25 -3.20
N ARG A 27 2.55 -33.60 -3.25
CA ARG A 27 3.21 -34.50 -2.30
C ARG A 27 4.72 -34.55 -2.44
N TYR A 28 5.23 -34.49 -3.67
CA TYR A 28 6.67 -34.48 -3.92
C TYR A 28 7.34 -33.19 -3.39
N LEU A 29 6.74 -32.04 -3.64
CA LEU A 29 7.20 -30.76 -3.14
C LEU A 29 7.01 -30.59 -1.61
N GLN A 30 6.12 -31.39 -1.00
CA GLN A 30 5.99 -31.51 0.46
C GLN A 30 6.99 -32.51 1.09
N GLY A 31 7.43 -33.53 0.35
CA GLY A 31 8.36 -34.57 0.84
C GLY A 31 9.78 -34.07 1.10
N GLU A 32 10.26 -33.06 0.38
CA GLU A 32 11.56 -32.41 0.66
C GLU A 32 11.59 -31.57 1.94
N ARG A 33 10.42 -31.28 2.55
CA ARG A 33 10.34 -30.56 3.84
C ARG A 33 10.98 -31.30 5.02
N ALA A 34 11.20 -32.59 4.91
CA ALA A 34 11.76 -33.39 6.00
C ALA A 34 13.31 -33.42 6.03
N ALA A 35 14.00 -32.96 4.98
CA ALA A 35 15.45 -33.10 4.83
C ALA A 35 16.26 -31.80 5.01
N GLN A 36 15.66 -30.61 4.94
CA GLN A 36 16.37 -29.35 5.13
C GLN A 36 15.52 -28.32 5.88
N ALA A 37 15.82 -28.11 7.15
CA ALA A 37 15.28 -27.01 7.96
C ALA A 37 15.90 -25.68 7.51
N GLY A 38 15.35 -25.07 6.45
CA GLY A 38 15.70 -23.77 5.92
C GLY A 38 14.74 -23.39 4.81
N ARG A 39 13.76 -22.55 5.10
CA ARG A 39 12.80 -21.86 4.21
C ARG A 39 12.62 -22.47 2.81
N SER A 40 11.81 -23.50 2.69
CA SER A 40 11.38 -24.01 1.39
C SER A 40 10.17 -23.23 0.88
N ILE A 41 10.32 -22.58 -0.28
CA ILE A 41 9.23 -21.95 -1.01
C ILE A 41 8.48 -23.05 -1.75
N ASP A 42 7.18 -23.15 -1.56
CA ASP A 42 6.29 -24.08 -2.28
C ASP A 42 6.08 -23.56 -3.72
N ILE A 43 6.98 -23.95 -4.63
CA ILE A 43 7.00 -23.48 -6.02
C ILE A 43 5.73 -23.89 -6.78
N SER A 44 5.05 -24.96 -6.38
CA SER A 44 3.83 -25.44 -7.05
C SER A 44 2.69 -24.41 -7.01
N ARG A 45 2.60 -23.64 -5.93
CA ARG A 45 1.58 -22.58 -5.78
C ARG A 45 1.88 -21.31 -6.58
N LEU A 46 3.09 -21.22 -7.10
CA LEU A 46 3.57 -20.06 -7.86
C LEU A 46 3.59 -20.33 -9.36
N MET A 47 3.07 -21.45 -9.83
CA MET A 47 2.98 -21.79 -11.25
C MET A 47 1.62 -21.34 -11.81
N SER A 48 1.63 -20.77 -13.02
CA SER A 48 0.39 -20.50 -13.74
C SER A 48 -0.28 -21.76 -14.23
N ARG A 49 -1.57 -21.71 -14.55
CA ARG A 49 -2.31 -22.83 -15.13
C ARG A 49 -1.63 -23.38 -16.40
N ARG A 50 -1.12 -22.49 -17.27
CA ARG A 50 -0.43 -22.84 -18.50
C ARG A 50 0.87 -23.62 -18.21
N THR A 51 1.62 -23.26 -17.20
CA THR A 51 2.83 -23.97 -16.76
C THR A 51 2.49 -25.36 -16.21
N HIS A 52 1.40 -25.49 -15.46
CA HIS A 52 0.92 -26.81 -15.01
C HIS A 52 0.54 -27.70 -16.19
N GLU A 53 -0.12 -27.18 -17.21
CA GLU A 53 -0.50 -27.92 -18.43
C GLU A 53 0.74 -28.41 -19.19
N VAL A 54 1.78 -27.58 -19.31
CA VAL A 54 3.06 -27.96 -19.93
C VAL A 54 3.74 -29.09 -19.16
N LEU A 55 3.83 -28.99 -17.83
CA LEU A 55 4.44 -30.02 -16.99
C LEU A 55 3.64 -31.33 -16.98
N ALA A 56 2.31 -31.25 -16.96
CA ALA A 56 1.44 -32.41 -17.07
C ALA A 56 1.60 -33.12 -18.44
N SER A 57 1.76 -32.35 -19.52
CA SER A 57 2.01 -32.90 -20.86
C SER A 57 3.40 -33.53 -20.96
N ALA A 58 4.42 -32.92 -20.36
CA ALA A 58 5.76 -33.50 -20.28
C ALA A 58 5.79 -34.80 -19.45
N GLY A 59 5.00 -34.85 -18.37
CA GLY A 59 4.82 -36.05 -17.57
C GLY A 59 4.14 -37.20 -18.33
N ARG A 60 3.08 -36.89 -19.08
CA ARG A 60 2.41 -37.90 -19.96
C ARG A 60 3.37 -38.39 -21.05
N PHE A 61 4.08 -37.51 -21.68
CA PHE A 61 5.10 -37.87 -22.67
C PHE A 61 6.16 -38.80 -22.10
N ALA A 62 6.67 -38.54 -20.89
CA ALA A 62 7.64 -39.38 -20.21
C ALA A 62 7.06 -40.80 -19.94
N ILE A 63 5.82 -40.91 -19.48
CA ILE A 63 5.13 -42.21 -19.22
C ILE A 63 4.93 -42.96 -20.50
N GLU A 64 4.45 -42.37 -21.57
CA GLU A 64 4.20 -42.96 -22.88
C GLU A 64 5.48 -43.55 -23.50
N HIS A 65 6.64 -42.92 -23.25
CA HIS A 65 7.96 -43.38 -23.72
C HIS A 65 8.70 -44.25 -22.72
N GLY A 66 8.05 -44.69 -21.65
CA GLY A 66 8.63 -45.65 -20.70
C GLY A 66 9.70 -45.07 -19.76
N HIS A 67 9.69 -43.72 -19.54
CA HIS A 67 10.63 -43.05 -18.65
C HIS A 67 10.06 -42.90 -17.24
N ARG A 68 10.82 -43.33 -16.23
CA ARG A 68 10.43 -43.18 -14.81
C ARG A 68 10.81 -41.83 -14.20
N GLU A 69 11.60 -41.06 -14.91
CA GLU A 69 12.11 -39.77 -14.47
C GLU A 69 11.70 -38.66 -15.46
N LEU A 70 11.25 -37.52 -14.95
CA LEU A 70 10.94 -36.32 -15.74
C LEU A 70 12.17 -35.41 -15.75
N ASP A 71 12.84 -35.35 -16.89
CA ASP A 71 14.02 -34.52 -17.12
C ASP A 71 13.66 -33.19 -17.79
N ALA A 72 14.58 -32.20 -17.71
CA ALA A 72 14.46 -30.92 -18.41
C ALA A 72 14.28 -31.07 -19.94
N LEU A 73 14.78 -32.17 -20.54
CA LEU A 73 14.57 -32.47 -21.96
C LEU A 73 13.12 -32.81 -22.28
N HIS A 74 12.38 -33.51 -21.39
CA HIS A 74 10.95 -33.76 -21.57
C HIS A 74 10.16 -32.46 -21.54
N ILE A 75 10.54 -31.55 -20.62
CA ILE A 75 9.94 -30.21 -20.52
C ILE A 75 10.22 -29.42 -21.78
N LEU A 76 11.47 -29.41 -22.26
CA LEU A 76 11.86 -28.71 -23.50
C LEU A 76 11.11 -29.26 -24.72
N ARG A 77 10.95 -30.58 -24.82
CA ARG A 77 10.22 -31.24 -25.93
C ARG A 77 8.79 -30.70 -26.08
N VAL A 78 8.07 -30.59 -24.97
CA VAL A 78 6.69 -30.11 -24.96
C VAL A 78 6.65 -28.57 -25.10
N LEU A 79 7.56 -27.88 -24.43
CA LEU A 79 7.58 -26.42 -24.42
C LEU A 79 7.95 -25.84 -25.80
N ALA A 80 8.80 -26.52 -26.57
CA ALA A 80 9.19 -26.07 -27.90
C ALA A 80 8.00 -25.99 -28.88
N GLU A 81 7.00 -26.82 -28.72
CA GLU A 81 5.77 -26.82 -29.53
C GLU A 81 4.63 -25.98 -28.93
N ALA A 82 4.77 -25.54 -27.68
CA ALA A 82 3.75 -24.75 -26.98
C ALA A 82 3.96 -23.24 -27.18
N GLU A 83 2.87 -22.49 -27.34
CA GLU A 83 2.94 -21.02 -27.33
C GLU A 83 3.20 -20.49 -25.89
N PRO A 84 4.02 -19.43 -25.75
CA PRO A 84 4.62 -18.61 -26.80
C PRO A 84 6.05 -19.04 -27.20
N ALA A 85 6.61 -20.11 -26.61
CA ALA A 85 7.99 -20.55 -26.90
C ALA A 85 8.18 -20.91 -28.37
N SER A 86 7.18 -21.55 -28.99
CA SER A 86 7.20 -21.90 -30.42
C SER A 86 7.32 -20.69 -31.33
N GLU A 87 6.65 -19.59 -31.01
CA GLU A 87 6.79 -18.33 -31.76
C GLU A 87 8.16 -17.70 -31.61
N VAL A 88 8.72 -17.69 -30.40
CA VAL A 88 10.05 -17.15 -30.12
C VAL A 88 11.10 -17.95 -30.88
N ILE A 89 11.01 -19.28 -30.89
CA ILE A 89 11.88 -20.18 -31.62
C ILE A 89 11.82 -19.91 -33.13
N ALA A 90 10.62 -19.77 -33.68
CA ALA A 90 10.41 -19.49 -35.09
C ALA A 90 10.98 -18.12 -35.52
N ARG A 91 10.83 -17.10 -34.70
CA ARG A 91 11.41 -15.77 -34.95
C ARG A 91 12.93 -15.76 -34.97
N LEU A 92 13.56 -16.60 -34.16
CA LEU A 92 15.02 -16.77 -34.15
C LEU A 92 15.56 -17.63 -35.32
N GLY A 93 14.67 -18.01 -36.26
CA GLY A 93 15.04 -18.75 -37.47
C GLY A 93 15.17 -20.26 -37.29
N ALA A 94 14.81 -20.79 -36.13
CA ALA A 94 14.79 -22.22 -35.84
C ALA A 94 13.37 -22.79 -35.99
N ARG A 95 13.26 -24.06 -36.32
CA ARG A 95 11.94 -24.74 -36.37
C ARG A 95 11.64 -25.42 -35.04
N PRO A 96 10.48 -25.14 -34.42
CA PRO A 96 10.07 -25.75 -33.15
C PRO A 96 10.17 -27.27 -33.13
N ALA A 97 9.77 -27.92 -34.22
CA ALA A 97 9.82 -29.39 -34.38
C ALA A 97 11.25 -29.94 -34.33
N ASP A 98 12.23 -29.25 -34.96
CA ASP A 98 13.63 -29.70 -34.96
C ASP A 98 14.22 -29.70 -33.53
N ILE A 99 13.81 -28.74 -32.68
CA ILE A 99 14.21 -28.64 -31.27
C ILE A 99 13.54 -29.75 -30.45
N ALA A 100 12.26 -29.98 -30.69
CA ALA A 100 11.51 -31.03 -30.06
C ALA A 100 12.13 -32.42 -30.37
N ASP A 101 12.42 -32.69 -31.65
CA ASP A 101 13.08 -33.92 -32.09
C ASP A 101 14.50 -34.07 -31.53
N ALA A 102 15.27 -32.99 -31.47
CA ALA A 102 16.62 -32.99 -30.89
C ALA A 102 16.61 -33.23 -29.38
N ALA A 103 15.59 -32.72 -28.67
CA ALA A 103 15.39 -33.01 -27.26
C ALA A 103 15.03 -34.50 -27.05
N GLU A 104 14.13 -35.05 -27.87
CA GLU A 104 13.72 -36.43 -27.82
C GLU A 104 14.87 -37.40 -28.10
N GLN A 105 15.71 -37.13 -29.11
CA GLN A 105 16.88 -37.94 -29.44
C GLN A 105 17.94 -38.01 -28.33
N ARG A 106 17.97 -37.07 -27.42
CA ARG A 106 18.89 -37.03 -26.28
C ARG A 106 18.33 -37.62 -25.01
N LEU A 107 17.07 -38.05 -25.01
CA LEU A 107 16.48 -38.75 -23.89
C LEU A 107 17.14 -40.15 -23.69
N PRO A 108 17.24 -40.64 -22.43
CA PRO A 108 17.76 -41.98 -22.18
C PRO A 108 16.84 -43.04 -22.79
N GLN A 109 17.42 -44.23 -23.15
CA GLN A 109 16.62 -45.31 -23.71
C GLN A 109 15.55 -45.81 -22.70
N ALA A 110 14.37 -46.11 -23.21
CA ALA A 110 13.22 -46.60 -22.43
C ALA A 110 13.57 -47.83 -21.59
N GLN A 111 13.19 -47.83 -20.32
CA GLN A 111 13.30 -48.98 -19.45
C GLN A 111 12.09 -49.91 -19.67
N SER A 112 12.33 -51.17 -19.98
CA SER A 112 11.29 -52.21 -20.21
C SER A 112 10.50 -52.48 -18.92
N GLY A 113 9.24 -52.03 -18.84
CA GLY A 113 8.31 -52.28 -17.75
C GLY A 113 7.14 -51.31 -17.76
N SER A 114 5.93 -51.81 -17.46
CA SER A 114 4.75 -50.94 -17.27
C SER A 114 4.99 -49.98 -16.10
N ILE A 115 4.83 -48.66 -16.33
CA ILE A 115 4.98 -47.61 -15.32
C ILE A 115 3.60 -47.36 -14.73
N GLU A 116 3.37 -47.80 -13.47
CA GLU A 116 2.13 -47.58 -12.72
C GLU A 116 2.21 -46.33 -11.79
N SER A 117 3.35 -45.65 -11.77
CA SER A 117 3.57 -44.49 -10.88
C SER A 117 4.01 -43.26 -11.69
N ALA A 118 3.64 -42.07 -11.21
CA ALA A 118 4.05 -40.80 -11.81
C ALA A 118 5.59 -40.64 -11.82
N PRO A 119 6.19 -40.04 -12.88
CA PRO A 119 7.63 -39.91 -13.03
C PRO A 119 8.21 -38.92 -11.99
N VAL A 120 9.43 -39.23 -11.49
CA VAL A 120 10.14 -38.40 -10.50
C VAL A 120 10.95 -37.31 -11.22
N PHE A 121 10.96 -36.09 -10.73
CA PHE A 121 11.78 -35.00 -11.29
C PHE A 121 13.27 -35.26 -11.10
N THR A 122 14.03 -35.17 -12.19
CA THR A 122 15.50 -35.18 -12.12
C THR A 122 16.04 -33.87 -11.51
N GLN A 123 17.30 -33.87 -11.07
CA GLN A 123 18.00 -32.65 -10.65
C GLN A 123 18.02 -31.57 -11.74
N SER A 124 18.07 -31.96 -13.02
CA SER A 124 18.02 -31.05 -14.16
C SER A 124 16.69 -30.33 -14.24
N ALA A 125 15.58 -31.05 -14.13
CA ALA A 125 14.23 -30.46 -14.14
C ALA A 125 13.98 -29.58 -12.91
N GLN A 126 14.44 -30.01 -11.73
CA GLN A 126 14.32 -29.21 -10.49
C GLN A 126 15.06 -27.86 -10.60
N ARG A 127 16.29 -27.89 -11.14
CA ARG A 127 17.07 -26.67 -11.38
C ARG A 127 16.40 -25.75 -12.40
N ALA A 128 15.83 -26.31 -13.47
CA ALA A 128 15.11 -25.52 -14.47
C ALA A 128 13.89 -24.80 -13.85
N LEU A 129 13.11 -25.49 -13.00
CA LEU A 129 11.98 -24.89 -12.28
C LEU A 129 12.40 -23.80 -11.28
N PHE A 130 13.51 -24.02 -10.57
CA PHE A 130 14.06 -23.03 -9.65
C PHE A 130 14.57 -21.76 -10.38
N HIS A 131 15.26 -21.95 -11.51
CA HIS A 131 15.69 -20.82 -12.35
C HIS A 131 14.49 -20.10 -12.98
N ALA A 132 13.44 -20.83 -13.40
CA ALA A 132 12.22 -20.20 -13.89
C ALA A 132 11.52 -19.33 -12.81
N TYR A 133 11.55 -19.75 -11.56
CA TYR A 133 11.10 -18.94 -10.44
C TYR A 133 11.94 -17.66 -10.27
N GLN A 134 13.28 -17.77 -10.40
CA GLN A 134 14.15 -16.60 -10.32
C GLN A 134 13.89 -15.60 -11.47
N VAL A 135 13.69 -16.12 -12.69
CA VAL A 135 13.32 -15.30 -13.87
C VAL A 135 11.98 -14.61 -13.68
N ALA A 136 10.95 -15.32 -13.22
CA ALA A 136 9.63 -14.76 -12.95
C ALA A 136 9.70 -13.63 -11.92
N ARG A 137 10.49 -13.82 -10.85
CA ARG A 137 10.70 -12.77 -9.83
C ARG A 137 11.45 -11.58 -10.37
N ALA A 138 12.45 -11.79 -11.22
CA ALA A 138 13.23 -10.71 -11.84
C ALA A 138 12.40 -9.89 -12.84
N SER A 139 11.42 -10.52 -13.51
CA SER A 139 10.46 -9.85 -14.41
C SER A 139 9.24 -9.22 -13.69
N GLY A 140 9.20 -9.27 -12.34
CA GLY A 140 8.08 -8.73 -11.56
C GLY A 140 6.79 -9.59 -11.61
N SER A 141 6.86 -10.78 -12.17
CA SER A 141 5.69 -11.67 -12.28
C SER A 141 5.41 -12.38 -10.95
N THR A 142 4.12 -12.50 -10.61
CA THR A 142 3.65 -13.24 -9.42
C THR A 142 3.65 -14.74 -9.64
N TYR A 143 3.50 -15.19 -10.90
CA TYR A 143 3.41 -16.59 -11.28
C TYR A 143 4.51 -16.97 -12.27
N ILE A 144 4.89 -18.26 -12.26
CA ILE A 144 5.82 -18.83 -13.23
C ILE A 144 5.00 -19.23 -14.46
N ASP A 145 5.20 -18.52 -15.57
CA ASP A 145 4.59 -18.81 -16.87
C ASP A 145 5.54 -19.64 -17.75
N PRO A 146 5.06 -20.27 -18.84
CA PRO A 146 5.87 -21.04 -19.79
C PRO A 146 7.06 -20.26 -20.35
N GLU A 147 6.91 -18.94 -20.52
CA GLU A 147 7.98 -18.03 -20.96
C GLU A 147 9.17 -18.03 -20.00
N HIS A 148 8.88 -17.93 -18.70
CA HIS A 148 9.91 -17.94 -17.65
C HIS A 148 10.65 -19.28 -17.63
N LEU A 149 9.93 -20.38 -17.87
CA LEU A 149 10.51 -21.71 -17.95
C LEU A 149 11.41 -21.87 -19.19
N PHE A 150 10.98 -21.35 -20.34
CA PHE A 150 11.76 -21.33 -21.56
C PHE A 150 13.04 -20.52 -21.40
N PHE A 151 12.96 -19.29 -20.88
CA PHE A 151 14.12 -18.45 -20.56
C PHE A 151 15.10 -19.14 -19.61
N ALA A 152 14.59 -19.81 -18.59
CA ALA A 152 15.43 -20.55 -17.64
C ALA A 152 16.21 -21.68 -18.31
N LEU A 153 15.62 -22.36 -19.28
CA LEU A 153 16.30 -23.41 -20.07
C LEU A 153 17.37 -22.81 -20.99
N VAL A 154 17.13 -21.66 -21.61
CA VAL A 154 18.10 -20.97 -22.49
C VAL A 154 19.29 -20.42 -21.70
N ILE A 155 19.06 -19.84 -20.52
CA ILE A 155 20.14 -19.29 -19.67
C ILE A 155 21.06 -20.39 -19.16
N ASN A 156 20.53 -21.56 -18.88
CA ASN A 156 21.29 -22.69 -18.34
C ASN A 156 21.95 -23.54 -19.45
N GLN A 157 22.92 -22.93 -20.16
CA GLN A 157 23.61 -23.54 -21.30
C GLN A 157 24.37 -24.84 -20.98
N ASP A 158 24.76 -25.05 -19.72
CA ASP A 158 25.41 -26.27 -19.25
C ASP A 158 24.48 -27.47 -19.11
N SER A 159 23.16 -27.24 -19.07
CA SER A 159 22.16 -28.29 -18.98
C SER A 159 21.99 -29.01 -20.34
N PRO A 160 21.59 -30.30 -20.35
CA PRO A 160 21.28 -31.01 -21.59
C PRO A 160 20.25 -30.29 -22.48
N ALA A 161 19.23 -29.67 -21.87
CA ALA A 161 18.23 -28.87 -22.58
C ALA A 161 18.82 -27.55 -23.15
N GLY A 162 19.66 -26.84 -22.35
CA GLY A 162 20.36 -25.66 -22.82
C GLY A 162 21.32 -25.92 -23.96
N GLN A 163 21.97 -27.09 -23.97
CA GLN A 163 22.85 -27.50 -25.07
C GLN A 163 22.08 -27.79 -26.37
N VAL A 164 20.84 -28.30 -26.28
CA VAL A 164 19.97 -28.46 -27.46
C VAL A 164 19.61 -27.09 -28.03
N LEU A 165 19.22 -26.15 -27.18
CA LEU A 165 18.86 -24.79 -27.58
C LEU A 165 20.04 -24.03 -28.15
N SER A 166 21.22 -24.10 -27.52
CA SER A 166 22.45 -23.48 -28.02
C SER A 166 22.89 -24.05 -29.39
N ALA A 167 22.76 -25.38 -29.59
CA ALA A 167 23.06 -26.02 -30.88
C ALA A 167 22.09 -25.59 -31.99
N ALA A 168 20.87 -25.21 -31.64
CA ALA A 168 19.88 -24.64 -32.56
C ALA A 168 20.03 -23.12 -32.76
N GLY A 169 21.06 -22.50 -32.18
CA GLY A 169 21.31 -21.04 -32.28
C GLY A 169 20.51 -20.19 -31.32
N ILE A 170 19.75 -20.81 -30.41
CA ILE A 170 18.97 -20.11 -29.40
C ILE A 170 19.85 -19.89 -28.17
N THR A 171 20.50 -18.73 -28.12
CA THR A 171 21.35 -18.30 -27.00
C THR A 171 20.76 -17.09 -26.31
N PRO A 172 21.19 -16.75 -25.08
CA PRO A 172 20.73 -15.55 -24.39
C PRO A 172 20.97 -14.26 -25.21
N GLU A 173 22.08 -14.21 -25.97
CA GLU A 173 22.43 -13.08 -26.83
C GLU A 173 21.50 -12.99 -28.04
N ALA A 174 21.15 -14.13 -28.65
CA ALA A 174 20.22 -14.18 -29.79
C ALA A 174 18.79 -13.76 -29.35
N LEU A 175 18.37 -14.15 -28.14
CA LEU A 175 17.11 -13.69 -27.56
C LEU A 175 17.09 -12.17 -27.32
N GLN A 176 18.18 -11.59 -26.82
CA GLN A 176 18.27 -10.13 -26.63
C GLN A 176 18.26 -9.37 -27.95
N SER A 177 18.93 -9.88 -28.99
CA SER A 177 18.93 -9.25 -30.32
C SER A 177 17.57 -9.36 -31.00
N GLY A 178 16.91 -10.51 -30.93
CA GLY A 178 15.56 -10.71 -31.51
C GLY A 178 14.47 -9.86 -30.82
N LEU A 179 14.61 -9.59 -29.51
CA LEU A 179 13.73 -8.64 -28.82
C LEU A 179 13.95 -7.19 -29.27
N ARG A 180 15.19 -6.81 -29.59
CA ARG A 180 15.50 -5.47 -30.14
C ARG A 180 14.95 -5.25 -31.53
N GLU A 181 14.94 -6.27 -32.39
CA GLU A 181 14.36 -6.19 -33.73
C GLU A 181 12.83 -6.06 -33.73
N THR A 182 12.13 -6.74 -32.82
CA THR A 182 10.66 -6.66 -32.69
C THR A 182 10.17 -5.33 -32.13
N LEU A 183 10.96 -4.62 -31.36
CA LEU A 183 10.65 -3.26 -30.91
C LEU A 183 10.91 -2.22 -32.01
N GLY A 184 11.64 -2.58 -33.07
CA GLY A 184 11.95 -1.72 -34.22
C GLY A 184 10.96 -1.78 -35.38
N GLU A 185 10.15 -2.84 -35.52
CA GLU A 185 9.31 -3.06 -36.72
C GLU A 185 7.83 -2.65 -36.60
N GLN A 186 7.36 -2.15 -35.47
CA GLN A 186 5.97 -1.70 -35.28
C GLN A 186 5.80 -0.18 -35.12
N ALA A 187 6.67 0.64 -35.67
CA ALA A 187 6.43 2.07 -35.79
C ALA A 187 6.31 2.44 -37.27
N PRO A 188 5.15 3.02 -37.75
CA PRO A 188 5.10 3.66 -39.04
C PRO A 188 6.07 4.85 -39.03
N ALA A 189 6.86 4.97 -40.12
CA ALA A 189 7.88 5.97 -40.30
C ALA A 189 7.33 7.41 -40.11
N MET A 190 7.46 7.94 -38.91
CA MET A 190 7.64 9.35 -38.64
C MET A 190 9.05 9.49 -38.06
N GLN A 191 9.85 10.23 -38.81
CA GLN A 191 11.15 10.66 -38.33
C GLN A 191 10.95 11.43 -37.02
N ALA A 192 11.23 10.72 -35.92
CA ALA A 192 11.51 11.34 -34.63
C ALA A 192 12.79 10.66 -34.14
N ASP A 193 13.73 11.48 -33.70
CA ASP A 193 15.03 11.14 -33.20
C ASP A 193 14.99 9.88 -32.31
N ALA A 194 15.90 8.96 -32.54
CA ALA A 194 16.22 7.90 -31.58
C ALA A 194 16.48 8.56 -30.22
N PRO A 195 15.86 8.10 -29.11
CA PRO A 195 16.24 8.62 -27.82
C PRO A 195 17.73 8.33 -27.64
N ALA A 196 18.53 9.40 -27.62
CA ALA A 196 19.93 9.33 -27.25
C ALA A 196 20.03 8.50 -25.98
N ALA A 197 21.03 7.62 -25.89
CA ALA A 197 21.30 6.87 -24.66
C ALA A 197 21.27 7.87 -23.51
N SER A 198 20.40 7.63 -22.53
CA SER A 198 20.19 8.57 -21.43
C SER A 198 21.55 8.92 -20.83
N GLU A 199 21.85 10.20 -20.71
CA GLU A 199 23.08 10.68 -20.08
C GLU A 199 23.08 10.43 -18.56
N THR A 200 21.92 9.99 -18.01
CA THR A 200 21.68 9.75 -16.58
C THR A 200 20.99 8.40 -16.32
N PRO A 201 21.58 7.26 -16.72
CA PRO A 201 20.91 5.94 -16.66
C PRO A 201 20.62 5.49 -15.22
N THR A 202 21.46 5.85 -14.25
CA THR A 202 21.22 5.50 -12.83
C THR A 202 20.12 6.37 -12.23
N LEU A 203 20.10 7.65 -12.58
CA LEU A 203 19.05 8.59 -12.15
C LEU A 203 17.69 8.18 -12.71
N ASP A 204 17.61 7.79 -13.98
CA ASP A 204 16.35 7.35 -14.60
C ASP A 204 15.83 6.01 -14.03
N LYS A 205 16.73 5.20 -13.48
CA LYS A 205 16.35 3.93 -12.83
C LYS A 205 15.80 4.09 -11.43
N PHE A 206 16.31 5.04 -10.65
CA PHE A 206 15.98 5.24 -9.24
C PHE A 206 15.33 6.60 -8.95
N GLY A 207 15.10 7.40 -9.98
CA GLY A 207 14.45 8.71 -9.89
C GLY A 207 13.16 8.76 -10.69
N THR A 208 12.19 9.54 -10.18
CA THR A 208 10.96 9.85 -10.89
C THR A 208 11.00 11.32 -11.32
N ASP A 209 10.91 11.61 -12.62
CA ASP A 209 10.88 12.97 -13.14
C ASP A 209 9.51 13.62 -12.95
N LEU A 210 9.37 14.43 -11.89
CA LEU A 210 8.15 15.14 -11.58
C LEU A 210 7.82 16.21 -12.62
N THR A 211 8.83 16.81 -13.26
CA THR A 211 8.60 17.84 -14.29
C THR A 211 8.06 17.23 -15.58
N ALA A 212 8.53 16.03 -15.96
CA ALA A 212 7.96 15.29 -17.07
C ALA A 212 6.50 14.90 -16.78
N MET A 213 6.24 14.33 -15.59
CA MET A 213 4.87 14.01 -15.15
C MET A 213 3.95 15.25 -15.14
N ALA A 214 4.46 16.42 -14.73
CA ALA A 214 3.70 17.66 -14.76
C ALA A 214 3.32 18.07 -16.18
N ARG A 215 4.24 17.91 -17.17
CA ARG A 215 3.99 18.20 -18.58
C ARG A 215 2.95 17.27 -19.19
N ASP A 216 2.97 16.02 -18.78
CA ASP A 216 2.03 14.98 -19.24
C ASP A 216 0.67 15.06 -18.52
N GLY A 217 0.51 15.97 -17.56
CA GLY A 217 -0.71 16.12 -16.76
C GLY A 217 -0.94 14.98 -15.75
N GLY A 218 0.12 14.24 -15.39
CA GLY A 218 0.07 13.11 -14.48
C GLY A 218 0.20 13.48 -12.99
N LEU A 219 0.27 14.78 -12.64
CA LEU A 219 0.30 15.24 -11.25
C LEU A 219 -1.03 15.84 -10.83
N ASP A 220 -1.42 15.59 -9.60
CA ASP A 220 -2.59 16.20 -9.00
C ASP A 220 -2.42 17.74 -8.84
N PRO A 221 -3.51 18.52 -8.89
CA PRO A 221 -3.45 19.96 -8.72
C PRO A 221 -3.05 20.32 -7.29
N VAL A 222 -2.06 21.19 -7.15
CA VAL A 222 -1.59 21.67 -5.84
C VAL A 222 -2.35 22.92 -5.43
N ILE A 223 -3.06 22.86 -4.30
CA ILE A 223 -3.96 23.90 -3.80
C ILE A 223 -3.50 24.35 -2.41
N GLY A 224 -3.58 25.64 -2.13
CA GLY A 224 -3.34 26.22 -0.80
C GLY A 224 -1.88 26.22 -0.33
N ARG A 225 -0.91 26.03 -1.25
CA ARG A 225 0.53 25.99 -0.94
C ARG A 225 1.37 27.00 -1.72
N ALA A 226 0.73 28.09 -2.17
CA ALA A 226 1.38 29.08 -3.02
C ALA A 226 2.59 29.74 -2.35
N ASP A 227 2.46 30.09 -1.06
CA ASP A 227 3.50 30.77 -0.28
C ASP A 227 4.73 29.87 -0.04
N GLU A 228 4.51 28.61 0.30
CA GLU A 228 5.60 27.65 0.54
C GLU A 228 6.33 27.30 -0.77
N ILE A 229 5.60 27.21 -1.90
CA ILE A 229 6.19 27.01 -3.22
C ILE A 229 7.03 28.24 -3.59
N GLU A 230 6.51 29.46 -3.39
CA GLU A 230 7.24 30.71 -3.67
C GLU A 230 8.50 30.82 -2.83
N GLN A 231 8.43 30.54 -1.51
CA GLN A 231 9.61 30.47 -0.64
C GLN A 231 10.63 29.44 -1.11
N THR A 232 10.17 28.28 -1.58
CA THR A 232 11.04 27.22 -2.12
C THR A 232 11.76 27.70 -3.38
N ILE A 233 11.05 28.37 -4.30
CA ILE A 233 11.61 29.01 -5.51
C ILE A 233 12.62 30.10 -5.14
N GLU A 234 12.30 30.96 -4.17
CA GLU A 234 13.19 31.98 -3.69
C GLU A 234 14.50 31.42 -3.17
N ILE A 235 14.41 30.37 -2.31
CA ILE A 235 15.59 29.71 -1.75
C ILE A 235 16.44 29.07 -2.85
N LEU A 236 15.85 28.35 -3.80
CA LEU A 236 16.55 27.73 -4.92
C LEU A 236 17.28 28.76 -5.81
N SER A 237 16.77 29.99 -5.88
CA SER A 237 17.36 31.08 -6.66
C SER A 237 18.51 31.80 -5.93
N ARG A 238 18.79 31.48 -4.66
CA ARG A 238 19.84 32.15 -3.87
C ARG A 238 21.24 31.65 -4.26
N ARG A 239 22.24 32.49 -4.06
CA ARG A 239 23.65 32.14 -4.30
C ARG A 239 24.23 31.19 -3.27
N THR A 240 23.75 31.25 -2.02
CA THR A 240 24.20 30.44 -0.89
C THR A 240 22.98 30.02 -0.09
N LYS A 241 23.04 28.88 0.63
CA LYS A 241 21.90 28.26 1.32
C LYS A 241 20.72 28.07 0.36
N ASN A 242 21.01 27.54 -0.82
CA ASN A 242 20.06 27.36 -1.92
C ASN A 242 19.41 25.97 -1.95
N ASN A 243 19.47 25.23 -0.86
CA ASN A 243 18.81 23.94 -0.71
C ASN A 243 17.66 24.08 0.32
N PRO A 244 16.41 24.18 -0.11
CA PRO A 244 15.28 24.23 0.80
C PRO A 244 15.05 22.89 1.48
N VAL A 245 14.68 22.92 2.77
CA VAL A 245 14.18 21.77 3.51
C VAL A 245 12.78 22.06 4.01
N LEU A 246 11.81 21.29 3.53
CA LEU A 246 10.42 21.36 3.93
C LEU A 246 10.27 20.65 5.28
N ILE A 247 9.94 21.40 6.33
CA ILE A 247 9.80 20.88 7.69
C ILE A 247 8.34 20.92 8.10
N GLY A 248 7.78 19.78 8.44
CA GLY A 248 6.40 19.67 8.91
C GLY A 248 6.09 18.25 9.36
N GLU A 249 4.97 18.09 10.04
CA GLU A 249 4.51 16.78 10.48
C GLU A 249 4.18 15.84 9.27
N ALA A 250 4.08 14.53 9.53
CA ALA A 250 3.69 13.59 8.49
C ALA A 250 2.25 13.89 7.99
N GLY A 251 2.03 13.82 6.68
CA GLY A 251 0.69 14.01 6.10
C GLY A 251 0.26 15.46 5.88
N VAL A 252 1.10 16.49 6.17
CA VAL A 252 0.74 17.90 5.91
C VAL A 252 0.89 18.31 4.44
N GLY A 253 1.37 17.46 3.54
CA GLY A 253 1.49 17.74 2.11
C GLY A 253 2.85 18.32 1.69
N LYS A 254 3.96 17.91 2.32
CA LYS A 254 5.31 18.34 1.93
C LYS A 254 5.65 17.97 0.48
N THR A 255 5.31 16.76 0.05
CA THR A 255 5.55 16.27 -1.31
C THR A 255 4.77 17.08 -2.34
N ALA A 256 3.52 17.46 -2.03
CA ALA A 256 2.69 18.30 -2.91
C ALA A 256 3.35 19.66 -3.23
N ILE A 257 4.13 20.25 -2.30
CA ILE A 257 4.87 21.50 -2.57
C ILE A 257 5.91 21.29 -3.67
N VAL A 258 6.57 20.14 -3.69
CA VAL A 258 7.57 19.80 -4.71
C VAL A 258 6.91 19.50 -6.06
N GLU A 259 5.77 18.83 -6.04
CA GLU A 259 4.93 18.62 -7.23
C GLU A 259 4.44 19.95 -7.80
N GLY A 260 4.01 20.88 -6.94
CA GLY A 260 3.64 22.26 -7.33
C GLY A 260 4.83 23.04 -7.90
N LEU A 261 6.03 22.88 -7.35
CA LEU A 261 7.24 23.43 -7.93
C LEU A 261 7.49 22.87 -9.35
N ALA A 262 7.35 21.55 -9.53
CA ALA A 262 7.50 20.91 -10.83
C ALA A 262 6.45 21.41 -11.85
N GLN A 263 5.19 21.61 -11.42
CA GLN A 263 4.13 22.18 -12.24
C GLN A 263 4.43 23.63 -12.66
N ARG A 264 4.93 24.47 -11.74
CA ARG A 264 5.34 25.85 -12.09
C ARG A 264 6.54 25.89 -13.03
N ILE A 265 7.50 24.98 -12.88
CA ILE A 265 8.61 24.85 -13.84
C ILE A 265 8.09 24.41 -15.21
N ALA A 266 7.21 23.40 -15.26
CA ALA A 266 6.62 22.91 -16.50
C ALA A 266 5.80 23.98 -17.24
N SER A 267 5.08 24.83 -16.51
CA SER A 267 4.31 25.96 -17.07
C SER A 267 5.16 27.21 -17.38
N GLY A 268 6.45 27.23 -16.95
CA GLY A 268 7.34 28.37 -17.13
C GLY A 268 7.09 29.53 -16.15
N ASP A 269 6.28 29.33 -15.11
CA ASP A 269 5.96 30.32 -14.07
C ASP A 269 7.01 30.35 -12.95
N VAL A 270 8.27 30.45 -13.35
CA VAL A 270 9.44 30.49 -12.45
C VAL A 270 10.50 31.45 -13.02
N PRO A 271 11.43 31.97 -12.17
CA PRO A 271 12.56 32.74 -12.63
C PRO A 271 13.36 32.04 -13.73
N GLU A 272 13.96 32.84 -14.65
CA GLU A 272 14.71 32.32 -15.80
C GLU A 272 15.74 31.25 -15.45
N GLN A 273 16.38 31.37 -14.27
CA GLN A 273 17.38 30.41 -13.78
C GLN A 273 16.83 29.00 -13.47
N LEU A 274 15.52 28.87 -13.30
CA LEU A 274 14.86 27.60 -12.96
C LEU A 274 14.02 27.03 -14.11
N ARG A 275 13.83 27.79 -15.19
CA ARG A 275 12.89 27.47 -16.28
C ARG A 275 13.21 26.18 -17.02
N ASP A 276 14.51 25.90 -17.18
CA ASP A 276 14.99 24.72 -17.90
C ASP A 276 15.39 23.56 -16.96
N LYS A 277 15.07 23.67 -15.67
CA LYS A 277 15.40 22.62 -14.70
C LYS A 277 14.36 21.52 -14.67
N ARG A 278 14.84 20.32 -14.34
CA ARG A 278 14.03 19.12 -14.08
C ARG A 278 14.04 18.84 -12.58
N VAL A 279 12.88 18.58 -12.02
CA VAL A 279 12.74 18.12 -10.63
C VAL A 279 12.62 16.60 -10.63
N VAL A 280 13.57 15.92 -10.02
CA VAL A 280 13.60 14.45 -9.95
C VAL A 280 13.53 14.01 -8.50
N SER A 281 12.52 13.23 -8.18
CA SER A 281 12.33 12.60 -6.86
C SER A 281 13.14 11.30 -6.77
N LEU A 282 14.01 11.17 -5.77
CA LEU A 282 14.83 9.97 -5.57
C LEU A 282 14.14 8.97 -4.64
N ASP A 283 14.12 7.71 -5.06
CA ASP A 283 13.65 6.56 -4.27
C ASP A 283 14.83 5.82 -3.62
N PHE A 284 15.22 6.24 -2.42
CA PHE A 284 16.28 5.59 -1.64
C PHE A 284 15.93 4.16 -1.21
N PRO A 285 14.72 3.83 -0.78
CA PRO A 285 14.29 2.46 -0.54
C PRO A 285 14.51 1.53 -1.74
N ALA A 286 14.18 1.97 -2.95
CA ALA A 286 14.43 1.19 -4.17
C ALA A 286 15.93 0.98 -4.44
N MET A 287 16.78 1.95 -4.11
CA MET A 287 18.24 1.82 -4.24
C MET A 287 18.83 0.79 -3.27
N LEU A 288 18.24 0.65 -2.09
CA LEU A 288 18.60 -0.37 -1.09
C LEU A 288 18.12 -1.76 -1.49
N GLY A 289 17.01 -1.83 -2.21
CA GLY A 289 16.44 -3.07 -2.71
C GLY A 289 17.42 -3.80 -3.63
N GLY A 290 17.68 -5.10 -3.35
CA GLY A 290 18.54 -5.95 -4.16
C GLY A 290 20.04 -5.79 -3.95
N THR A 291 20.51 -4.96 -3.01
CA THR A 291 21.91 -4.94 -2.59
C THR A 291 22.17 -6.07 -1.60
N ARG A 292 23.16 -6.92 -1.88
CA ARG A 292 23.58 -8.00 -0.97
C ARG A 292 24.67 -7.55 0.00
N TYR A 293 25.43 -6.55 -0.37
CA TYR A 293 26.54 -6.02 0.40
C TYR A 293 26.44 -4.49 0.50
N ARG A 294 26.97 -3.96 1.60
CA ARG A 294 27.04 -2.52 1.86
C ARG A 294 27.75 -1.75 0.72
N GLY A 295 28.80 -2.33 0.15
CA GLY A 295 29.56 -1.73 -0.93
C GLY A 295 28.76 -1.49 -2.21
N ASP A 296 27.81 -2.37 -2.51
CA ASP A 296 26.96 -2.24 -3.72
C ASP A 296 26.08 -0.97 -3.65
N PHE A 297 25.56 -0.64 -2.46
CA PHE A 297 24.78 0.58 -2.25
C PHE A 297 25.64 1.84 -2.34
N GLU A 298 26.82 1.81 -1.70
CA GLU A 298 27.77 2.95 -1.73
C GLU A 298 28.24 3.22 -3.17
N GLU A 299 28.49 2.19 -3.98
CA GLU A 299 28.85 2.31 -5.39
C GLU A 299 27.70 2.91 -6.23
N ARG A 300 26.48 2.38 -6.07
CA ARG A 300 25.28 2.92 -6.75
C ARG A 300 25.03 4.39 -6.39
N LEU A 301 25.10 4.71 -5.09
CA LEU A 301 24.91 6.08 -4.63
C LEU A 301 26.02 7.01 -5.16
N THR A 302 27.26 6.54 -5.22
CA THR A 302 28.36 7.33 -5.77
C THR A 302 28.15 7.61 -7.25
N THR A 303 27.80 6.59 -8.03
CA THR A 303 27.51 6.71 -9.47
C THR A 303 26.34 7.69 -9.71
N LEU A 304 25.24 7.53 -8.96
CA LEU A 304 24.10 8.45 -9.03
C LEU A 304 24.50 9.89 -8.73
N MET A 305 25.31 10.10 -7.69
CA MET A 305 25.77 11.43 -7.32
C MET A 305 26.73 12.02 -8.37
N ASP A 306 27.51 11.21 -9.10
CA ASP A 306 28.35 11.65 -10.19
C ASP A 306 27.50 12.08 -11.40
N GLU A 307 26.46 11.32 -11.75
CA GLU A 307 25.48 11.70 -12.78
C GLU A 307 24.79 13.04 -12.44
N ILE A 308 24.27 13.18 -11.21
CA ILE A 308 23.63 14.43 -10.78
C ILE A 308 24.60 15.60 -10.80
N SER A 309 25.85 15.41 -10.36
CA SER A 309 26.86 16.48 -10.34
C SER A 309 27.27 16.92 -11.75
N ALA A 310 27.28 16.02 -12.73
CA ALA A 310 27.54 16.34 -14.13
C ALA A 310 26.43 17.23 -14.72
N HIS A 311 25.17 17.03 -14.28
CA HIS A 311 23.99 17.77 -14.77
C HIS A 311 23.45 18.79 -13.76
N LYS A 312 24.28 19.29 -12.85
CA LYS A 312 23.90 20.20 -11.76
C LYS A 312 23.18 21.48 -12.18
N THR A 313 23.38 21.91 -13.41
CA THR A 313 22.71 23.11 -13.97
C THR A 313 21.28 22.83 -14.39
N GLU A 314 20.92 21.58 -14.62
CA GLU A 314 19.65 21.15 -15.19
C GLU A 314 18.75 20.43 -14.17
N LEU A 315 19.35 19.90 -13.09
CA LEU A 315 18.65 19.04 -12.14
C LEU A 315 18.39 19.74 -10.80
N ILE A 316 17.19 19.51 -10.26
CA ILE A 316 16.81 19.71 -8.86
C ILE A 316 16.41 18.35 -8.33
N VAL A 317 17.06 17.90 -7.28
CA VAL A 317 16.85 16.57 -6.69
C VAL A 317 15.95 16.72 -5.48
N PHE A 318 14.85 16.00 -5.45
CA PHE A 318 13.99 15.88 -4.28
C PHE A 318 14.32 14.63 -3.47
N ILE A 319 14.50 14.79 -2.17
CA ILE A 319 14.75 13.71 -1.22
C ILE A 319 13.69 13.79 -0.13
N ASP A 320 12.77 12.84 -0.17
CA ASP A 320 11.85 12.67 0.95
C ASP A 320 12.55 11.97 2.10
N GLU A 321 12.10 12.22 3.32
CA GLU A 321 12.74 11.72 4.54
C GLU A 321 14.26 11.97 4.56
N LEU A 322 14.70 13.19 4.27
CA LEU A 322 16.11 13.58 4.18
C LEU A 322 16.97 13.07 5.35
N HIS A 323 16.38 12.92 6.52
CA HIS A 323 17.05 12.42 7.71
C HIS A 323 17.54 10.98 7.57
N THR A 324 16.89 10.14 6.77
CA THR A 324 17.30 8.74 6.53
C THR A 324 18.65 8.66 5.83
N VAL A 325 18.94 9.65 4.99
CA VAL A 325 20.16 9.71 4.18
C VAL A 325 21.28 10.44 4.91
N VAL A 326 20.96 11.48 5.70
CA VAL A 326 21.94 12.36 6.34
C VAL A 326 22.25 11.95 7.78
N GLY A 327 21.28 11.34 8.49
CA GLY A 327 21.35 10.99 9.89
C GLY A 327 21.79 9.56 10.21
N ALA A 328 21.99 8.72 9.23
CA ALA A 328 22.28 7.29 9.37
C ALA A 328 23.67 6.95 9.96
N GLY A 329 24.46 7.95 10.38
CA GLY A 329 25.79 7.79 10.99
C GLY A 329 25.82 7.66 12.52
N GLY A 330 24.68 7.48 13.22
CA GLY A 330 24.59 7.40 14.68
C GLY A 330 24.65 5.97 15.20
N SER A 331 25.77 5.58 15.81
CA SER A 331 26.01 4.59 16.90
C SER A 331 25.26 3.24 16.92
N GLY A 332 24.85 2.69 15.77
CA GLY A 332 24.39 1.30 15.68
C GLY A 332 25.22 0.52 14.66
N GLU A 333 25.70 -0.66 15.02
CA GLU A 333 26.37 -1.59 14.11
C GLU A 333 25.45 -1.91 12.92
N GLY A 334 25.57 -1.15 11.81
CA GLY A 334 24.80 -1.39 10.57
C GLY A 334 24.20 -0.14 9.90
N GLY A 335 24.32 1.06 10.44
CA GLY A 335 23.82 2.31 9.82
C GLY A 335 24.59 2.64 8.55
N MET A 336 23.87 2.77 7.42
CA MET A 336 24.45 3.15 6.12
C MET A 336 24.89 4.62 6.14
N ASP A 337 26.16 4.88 5.83
CA ASP A 337 26.74 6.22 5.92
C ASP A 337 26.64 6.97 4.56
N ALA A 338 25.41 7.07 4.02
CA ALA A 338 25.14 7.87 2.83
C ALA A 338 25.47 9.37 3.04
N GLY A 339 25.41 9.83 4.28
CA GLY A 339 25.80 11.18 4.65
C GLY A 339 27.24 11.53 4.27
N ASN A 340 28.19 10.60 4.38
CA ASN A 340 29.58 10.85 4.00
C ASN A 340 29.78 11.03 2.50
N ILE A 341 28.92 10.47 1.66
CA ILE A 341 28.95 10.64 0.21
C ILE A 341 28.30 11.97 -0.19
N LEU A 342 27.18 12.34 0.46
CA LEU A 342 26.42 13.56 0.16
C LEU A 342 27.05 14.84 0.71
N LYS A 343 27.58 14.82 1.94
CA LYS A 343 28.14 15.99 2.60
C LYS A 343 29.20 16.75 1.79
N PRO A 344 30.21 16.10 1.19
CA PRO A 344 31.23 16.79 0.41
C PRO A 344 30.64 17.45 -0.85
N ARG A 345 29.64 16.86 -1.49
CA ARG A 345 29.01 17.36 -2.72
C ARG A 345 28.08 18.53 -2.44
N LEU A 346 27.28 18.46 -1.38
CA LEU A 346 26.50 19.58 -0.87
C LEU A 346 27.40 20.74 -0.43
N ALA A 347 28.55 20.45 0.20
CA ALA A 347 29.51 21.44 0.64
C ALA A 347 30.13 22.22 -0.53
N ARG A 348 30.37 21.56 -1.67
CA ARG A 348 30.91 22.20 -2.88
C ARG A 348 29.87 22.94 -3.72
N GLY A 349 28.56 22.73 -3.45
CA GLY A 349 27.46 23.27 -4.26
C GLY A 349 27.29 22.52 -5.59
N ASP A 350 27.64 21.25 -5.62
CA ASP A 350 27.51 20.37 -6.79
C ASP A 350 26.08 19.78 -6.92
N LEU A 351 25.23 20.03 -5.92
CA LEU A 351 23.87 19.50 -5.87
C LEU A 351 22.89 20.64 -5.54
N HIS A 352 21.75 20.67 -6.23
CA HIS A 352 20.55 21.41 -5.85
C HIS A 352 19.54 20.42 -5.26
N VAL A 353 19.32 20.48 -3.96
CA VAL A 353 18.48 19.52 -3.24
C VAL A 353 17.32 20.23 -2.59
N VAL A 354 16.12 19.68 -2.77
CA VAL A 354 14.93 19.95 -1.96
C VAL A 354 14.74 18.77 -1.02
N GLY A 355 14.80 18.98 0.28
CA GLY A 355 14.59 17.93 1.26
C GLY A 355 13.23 18.06 1.93
N ALA A 356 12.65 16.94 2.37
CA ALA A 356 11.49 16.94 3.26
C ALA A 356 11.80 16.11 4.52
N THR A 357 11.34 16.59 5.69
CA THR A 357 11.56 15.88 6.96
C THR A 357 10.61 16.43 8.05
N THR A 358 10.58 15.77 9.21
CA THR A 358 9.88 16.31 10.39
C THR A 358 10.79 17.23 11.22
N LEU A 359 10.18 18.09 12.05
CA LEU A 359 10.95 18.97 12.95
C LEU A 359 11.84 18.19 13.92
N LYS A 360 11.37 17.06 14.42
CA LYS A 360 12.11 16.20 15.34
C LYS A 360 13.38 15.64 14.70
N GLU A 361 13.28 15.21 13.47
CA GLU A 361 14.37 14.59 12.72
C GLU A 361 15.34 15.62 12.16
N TYR A 362 14.85 16.81 11.78
CA TYR A 362 15.68 17.91 11.31
C TYR A 362 16.72 18.35 12.35
N ARG A 363 16.41 18.25 13.64
CA ARG A 363 17.38 18.53 14.72
C ARG A 363 18.66 17.69 14.62
N SER A 364 18.62 16.53 13.99
CA SER A 364 19.83 15.72 13.76
C SER A 364 20.70 16.32 12.65
N ILE A 365 20.06 16.89 11.61
CA ILE A 365 20.73 17.59 10.50
C ILE A 365 21.32 18.92 10.98
N GLU A 366 20.60 19.66 11.82
CA GLU A 366 21.00 20.95 12.38
C GLU A 366 22.26 20.84 13.28
N LYS A 367 22.48 19.68 13.94
CA LYS A 367 23.71 19.42 14.69
C LYS A 367 24.97 19.36 13.83
N ASP A 368 24.82 19.11 12.52
CA ASP A 368 25.94 19.09 11.58
C ASP A 368 26.12 20.49 10.97
N SER A 369 27.12 21.21 11.45
CA SER A 369 27.41 22.58 11.04
C SER A 369 27.75 22.74 9.53
N ALA A 370 28.16 21.67 8.86
CA ALA A 370 28.47 21.68 7.42
C ALA A 370 27.17 21.66 6.60
N LEU A 371 26.16 20.93 7.07
CA LEU A 371 24.84 20.84 6.44
C LEU A 371 23.97 22.06 6.78
N GLU A 372 23.94 22.50 8.03
CA GLU A 372 23.19 23.67 8.49
C GLU A 372 23.45 24.92 7.63
N ARG A 373 24.71 25.13 7.21
CA ARG A 373 25.10 26.26 6.35
C ARG A 373 24.63 26.14 4.91
N ARG A 374 24.11 25.01 4.49
CA ARG A 374 23.70 24.73 3.10
C ARG A 374 22.20 24.61 2.94
N PHE A 375 21.52 24.26 4.00
CA PHE A 375 20.07 24.14 4.01
C PHE A 375 19.39 25.40 4.54
N GLN A 376 18.21 25.68 4.00
CA GLN A 376 17.29 26.70 4.49
C GLN A 376 15.93 26.07 4.72
N THR A 377 15.39 26.27 5.90
CA THR A 377 14.12 25.66 6.29
C THR A 377 12.92 26.42 5.73
N VAL A 378 11.92 25.66 5.25
CA VAL A 378 10.58 26.13 4.91
C VAL A 378 9.62 25.39 5.83
N GLN A 379 8.87 26.10 6.65
CA GLN A 379 7.91 25.50 7.58
C GLN A 379 6.60 25.19 6.85
N VAL A 380 6.17 23.93 6.92
CA VAL A 380 4.93 23.45 6.33
C VAL A 380 3.96 23.09 7.45
N GLY A 381 3.00 23.98 7.68
CA GLY A 381 1.97 23.78 8.68
C GLY A 381 0.81 22.91 8.19
N GLU A 382 -0.05 22.50 9.14
CA GLU A 382 -1.34 21.88 8.83
C GLU A 382 -2.22 22.94 8.12
N PRO A 383 -2.87 22.62 6.99
CA PRO A 383 -3.75 23.57 6.29
C PRO A 383 -4.99 23.91 7.14
N SER A 384 -5.60 25.07 6.89
CA SER A 384 -6.88 25.39 7.49
C SER A 384 -7.99 24.44 7.01
N ILE A 385 -9.11 24.42 7.71
CA ILE A 385 -10.26 23.59 7.31
C ILE A 385 -10.73 23.97 5.90
N ASP A 386 -10.79 25.26 5.57
CA ASP A 386 -11.26 25.71 4.26
C ASP A 386 -10.23 25.37 3.16
N ASP A 387 -8.93 25.50 3.42
CA ASP A 387 -7.89 25.05 2.49
C ASP A 387 -7.93 23.54 2.27
N ALA A 388 -8.13 22.77 3.34
CA ALA A 388 -8.27 21.32 3.24
C ALA A 388 -9.51 20.90 2.43
N VAL A 389 -10.64 21.59 2.58
CA VAL A 389 -11.83 21.38 1.73
C VAL A 389 -11.53 21.70 0.27
N ALA A 390 -10.79 22.78 0.00
CA ALA A 390 -10.39 23.13 -1.36
C ALA A 390 -9.44 22.08 -1.97
N ILE A 391 -8.47 21.57 -1.18
CA ILE A 391 -7.57 20.48 -1.60
C ILE A 391 -8.38 19.22 -1.96
N LEU A 392 -9.25 18.77 -1.08
CA LEU A 392 -10.06 17.57 -1.33
C LEU A 392 -11.00 17.76 -2.52
N SER A 393 -11.53 18.97 -2.71
CA SER A 393 -12.38 19.28 -3.87
C SER A 393 -11.59 19.20 -5.19
N GLY A 394 -10.30 19.60 -5.18
CA GLY A 394 -9.42 19.43 -6.33
C GLY A 394 -9.09 17.97 -6.65
N LEU A 395 -8.92 17.15 -5.62
CA LEU A 395 -8.62 15.72 -5.76
C LEU A 395 -9.86 14.87 -6.06
N ARG A 396 -11.06 15.41 -5.85
CA ARG A 396 -12.35 14.69 -5.99
C ARG A 396 -12.43 13.88 -7.28
N GLY A 397 -12.09 14.48 -8.42
CA GLY A 397 -12.21 13.85 -9.74
C GLY A 397 -11.40 12.57 -9.87
N ALA A 398 -10.16 12.56 -9.38
CA ALA A 398 -9.28 11.39 -9.39
C ALA A 398 -9.86 10.24 -8.54
N TYR A 399 -10.37 10.57 -7.33
CA TYR A 399 -10.99 9.55 -6.46
C TYR A 399 -12.34 9.06 -6.98
N GLU A 400 -13.14 9.93 -7.61
CA GLU A 400 -14.40 9.55 -8.29
C GLU A 400 -14.15 8.57 -9.44
N GLU A 401 -13.14 8.83 -10.24
CA GLU A 401 -12.74 7.94 -11.34
C GLU A 401 -12.21 6.60 -10.83
N HIS A 402 -11.32 6.64 -9.83
CA HIS A 402 -10.72 5.43 -9.26
C HIS A 402 -11.76 4.50 -8.64
N HIS A 403 -12.69 5.03 -7.83
CA HIS A 403 -13.70 4.21 -7.14
C HIS A 403 -14.98 4.01 -7.96
N GLY A 404 -15.22 4.81 -9.00
CA GLY A 404 -16.46 4.78 -9.79
C GLY A 404 -17.67 5.21 -8.96
N VAL A 405 -17.50 6.17 -8.06
CA VAL A 405 -18.52 6.77 -7.19
C VAL A 405 -18.49 8.28 -7.32
N ARG A 406 -19.48 8.98 -6.80
CA ARG A 406 -19.49 10.45 -6.71
C ARG A 406 -19.43 10.88 -5.24
N TYR A 407 -18.73 11.98 -4.97
CA TYR A 407 -18.71 12.61 -3.64
C TYR A 407 -19.52 13.88 -3.64
N THR A 408 -20.42 14.06 -2.66
CA THR A 408 -21.13 15.32 -2.47
C THR A 408 -20.24 16.37 -1.82
N ASP A 409 -20.59 17.65 -1.94
CA ASP A 409 -19.83 18.73 -1.28
C ASP A 409 -19.91 18.61 0.24
N GLU A 410 -21.05 18.11 0.76
CA GLU A 410 -21.24 17.81 2.18
C GLU A 410 -20.33 16.67 2.63
N ALA A 411 -20.12 15.64 1.80
CA ALA A 411 -19.19 14.56 2.11
C ALA A 411 -17.74 15.05 2.19
N ILE A 412 -17.30 15.89 1.24
CA ILE A 412 -15.96 16.48 1.23
C ILE A 412 -15.76 17.34 2.49
N ARG A 413 -16.69 18.28 2.76
CA ARG A 413 -16.64 19.11 3.97
C ARG A 413 -16.71 18.27 5.24
N GLY A 414 -17.61 17.30 5.28
CA GLY A 414 -17.76 16.36 6.40
C GLY A 414 -16.48 15.55 6.64
N ALA A 415 -15.78 15.09 5.60
CA ALA A 415 -14.51 14.39 5.74
C ALA A 415 -13.44 15.26 6.44
N VAL A 416 -13.34 16.53 6.07
CA VAL A 416 -12.40 17.47 6.68
C VAL A 416 -12.78 17.80 8.12
N GLU A 417 -14.02 18.24 8.35
CA GLU A 417 -14.48 18.68 9.68
C GLU A 417 -14.49 17.54 10.70
N LEU A 418 -15.00 16.36 10.28
CA LEU A 418 -15.04 15.19 11.17
C LEU A 418 -13.64 14.62 11.42
N SER A 419 -12.74 14.60 10.41
CA SER A 419 -11.37 14.17 10.65
C SER A 419 -10.59 15.15 11.53
N ALA A 420 -10.76 16.46 11.33
CA ALA A 420 -10.13 17.48 12.16
C ALA A 420 -10.55 17.33 13.62
N ARG A 421 -11.83 17.00 13.85
CA ARG A 421 -12.42 16.88 15.19
C ARG A 421 -12.16 15.56 15.88
N TYR A 422 -12.16 14.46 15.13
CA TYR A 422 -12.19 13.10 15.70
C TYR A 422 -10.94 12.26 15.46
N VAL A 423 -10.06 12.66 14.54
CA VAL A 423 -8.76 12.00 14.27
C VAL A 423 -7.65 12.94 14.70
N THR A 424 -7.13 12.73 15.93
CA THR A 424 -6.16 13.64 16.56
C THR A 424 -4.71 13.19 16.42
N ASP A 425 -4.47 11.95 15.98
CA ASP A 425 -3.15 11.34 15.82
C ASP A 425 -2.52 11.60 14.44
N ARG A 426 -3.26 12.25 13.53
CA ARG A 426 -2.84 12.58 12.17
C ARG A 426 -3.18 14.04 11.83
N PHE A 427 -2.60 14.55 10.74
CA PHE A 427 -2.75 15.94 10.30
C PHE A 427 -3.54 16.03 9.00
N LEU A 428 -4.18 17.18 8.76
CA LEU A 428 -4.79 17.53 7.48
C LEU A 428 -3.67 17.82 6.44
N PRO A 429 -3.89 17.53 5.15
CA PRO A 429 -5.10 16.97 4.54
C PRO A 429 -5.15 15.45 4.55
N ASP A 430 -4.06 14.74 4.88
CA ASP A 430 -3.90 13.30 4.75
C ASP A 430 -5.02 12.50 5.42
N LYS A 431 -5.35 12.83 6.69
CA LYS A 431 -6.45 12.15 7.41
C LYS A 431 -7.82 12.31 6.76
N ALA A 432 -8.08 13.41 6.05
CA ALA A 432 -9.33 13.63 5.36
C ALA A 432 -9.36 12.93 3.99
N ILE A 433 -8.21 12.89 3.30
CA ILE A 433 -8.02 12.13 2.07
C ILE A 433 -8.25 10.63 2.32
N ASP A 434 -7.65 10.08 3.39
CA ASP A 434 -7.82 8.68 3.79
C ASP A 434 -9.30 8.35 4.05
N LEU A 435 -10.09 9.28 4.59
CA LEU A 435 -11.52 9.08 4.82
C LEU A 435 -12.34 9.02 3.53
N ILE A 436 -12.09 9.89 2.55
CA ILE A 436 -12.80 9.84 1.28
C ILE A 436 -12.43 8.58 0.48
N ASP A 437 -11.16 8.20 0.51
CA ASP A 437 -10.66 6.98 -0.11
C ASP A 437 -11.34 5.72 0.48
N GLN A 438 -11.34 5.59 1.81
CA GLN A 438 -12.00 4.50 2.50
C GLN A 438 -13.52 4.47 2.27
N ALA A 439 -14.19 5.64 2.23
CA ALA A 439 -15.61 5.72 1.98
C ALA A 439 -15.97 5.27 0.57
N GLY A 440 -15.20 5.70 -0.43
CA GLY A 440 -15.35 5.29 -1.83
C GLY A 440 -15.14 3.80 -2.01
N ALA A 441 -14.04 3.26 -1.49
CA ALA A 441 -13.72 1.84 -1.51
C ALA A 441 -14.84 0.99 -0.86
N ARG A 442 -15.34 1.44 0.29
CA ARG A 442 -16.39 0.74 1.03
C ARG A 442 -17.74 0.75 0.28
N LEU A 443 -18.10 1.87 -0.32
CA LEU A 443 -19.33 1.96 -1.12
C LEU A 443 -19.24 1.05 -2.34
N ARG A 444 -18.10 1.04 -3.04
CA ARG A 444 -17.83 0.14 -4.16
C ARG A 444 -17.95 -1.34 -3.76
N LEU A 445 -17.40 -1.73 -2.61
CA LEU A 445 -17.53 -3.09 -2.09
C LEU A 445 -18.97 -3.48 -1.77
N LYS A 446 -19.78 -2.54 -1.22
CA LYS A 446 -21.23 -2.76 -0.95
C LYS A 446 -22.04 -2.94 -2.23
N LEU A 447 -21.67 -2.25 -3.31
CA LEU A 447 -22.35 -2.35 -4.61
C LEU A 447 -22.00 -3.63 -5.37
N GLY A 448 -21.05 -4.43 -4.87
CA GLY A 448 -20.59 -5.67 -5.44
C GLY A 448 -19.52 -5.46 -6.54
N SER A 449 -18.72 -6.52 -6.76
CA SER A 449 -17.77 -6.57 -7.86
C SER A 449 -18.54 -6.41 -9.17
N ARG A 450 -18.05 -5.57 -10.08
CA ARG A 450 -18.50 -5.57 -11.47
C ARG A 450 -18.38 -7.01 -11.98
N VAL A 451 -19.51 -7.66 -12.25
CA VAL A 451 -19.47 -8.94 -12.93
C VAL A 451 -18.86 -8.65 -14.30
N ASP A 452 -17.74 -9.28 -14.59
CA ASP A 452 -17.11 -9.17 -15.91
C ASP A 452 -18.08 -9.74 -16.95
N THR A 453 -18.71 -8.86 -17.68
CA THR A 453 -19.69 -9.21 -18.71
C THR A 453 -19.04 -9.31 -20.09
N SER A 454 -17.71 -9.15 -20.22
CA SER A 454 -17.00 -9.17 -21.49
C SER A 454 -17.19 -10.49 -22.23
N ALA A 455 -17.06 -11.61 -21.51
CA ALA A 455 -17.29 -12.95 -22.07
C ALA A 455 -18.74 -13.17 -22.56
N LEU A 456 -19.74 -12.60 -21.85
CA LEU A 456 -21.12 -12.68 -22.26
C LEU A 456 -21.43 -11.78 -23.47
N LEU A 457 -20.72 -10.65 -23.60
CA LEU A 457 -20.84 -9.77 -24.77
C LEU A 457 -20.15 -10.38 -25.99
N GLU A 458 -19.02 -11.06 -25.83
CA GLU A 458 -18.36 -11.84 -26.87
C GLU A 458 -19.27 -12.98 -27.37
N GLU A 459 -19.79 -13.80 -26.43
CA GLU A 459 -20.75 -14.89 -26.76
C GLU A 459 -21.98 -14.36 -27.50
N LEU A 460 -22.50 -13.19 -27.10
CA LEU A 460 -23.64 -12.55 -27.81
C LEU A 460 -23.28 -12.18 -29.24
N SER A 461 -22.10 -11.58 -29.43
CA SER A 461 -21.63 -11.18 -30.78
C SER A 461 -21.45 -12.38 -31.72
N GLU A 462 -20.90 -13.49 -31.22
CA GLU A 462 -20.72 -14.73 -31.96
C GLU A 462 -22.07 -15.38 -32.32
N LEU A 463 -23.00 -15.41 -31.36
CA LEU A 463 -24.36 -15.95 -31.62
C LEU A 463 -25.16 -15.10 -32.64
N GLU A 464 -25.03 -13.77 -32.60
CA GLU A 464 -25.65 -12.88 -33.59
C GLU A 464 -25.05 -13.06 -34.95
N ALA A 465 -23.73 -13.19 -35.08
CA ALA A 465 -23.06 -13.50 -36.34
C ALA A 465 -23.52 -14.85 -36.92
N SER A 466 -23.57 -15.88 -36.07
CA SER A 466 -24.03 -17.22 -36.46
C SER A 466 -25.50 -17.24 -36.88
N LYS A 467 -26.37 -16.53 -36.15
CA LYS A 467 -27.79 -16.37 -36.55
C LYS A 467 -27.93 -15.70 -37.92
N ASN A 468 -27.18 -14.62 -38.16
CA ASN A 468 -27.24 -13.93 -39.43
C ASN A 468 -26.72 -14.79 -40.61
N ALA A 469 -25.70 -15.61 -40.38
CA ALA A 469 -25.21 -16.59 -41.33
C ALA A 469 -26.25 -17.69 -41.63
N ALA A 470 -26.92 -18.24 -40.61
CA ALA A 470 -27.98 -19.23 -40.77
C ALA A 470 -29.19 -18.67 -41.53
N VAL A 471 -29.58 -17.41 -41.29
CA VAL A 471 -30.63 -16.73 -42.03
C VAL A 471 -30.26 -16.56 -43.51
N SER A 472 -29.00 -16.20 -43.81
CA SER A 472 -28.53 -16.02 -45.20
C SER A 472 -28.46 -17.33 -45.98
N LEU A 473 -28.36 -18.47 -45.28
CA LEU A 473 -28.38 -19.82 -45.87
C LEU A 473 -29.76 -20.46 -45.84
N GLU A 474 -30.82 -19.72 -45.46
CA GLU A 474 -32.22 -20.19 -45.37
C GLU A 474 -32.44 -21.32 -44.35
N HIS A 475 -31.51 -21.49 -43.36
CA HIS A 475 -31.59 -22.48 -42.28
C HIS A 475 -32.44 -21.94 -41.11
N TYR A 476 -33.75 -21.82 -41.30
CA TYR A 476 -34.66 -21.14 -40.36
C TYR A 476 -34.82 -21.87 -39.02
N GLU A 477 -34.69 -23.19 -38.96
CA GLU A 477 -34.75 -23.92 -37.68
C GLU A 477 -33.52 -23.63 -36.84
N GLU A 478 -32.34 -23.59 -37.43
CA GLU A 478 -31.07 -23.25 -36.78
C GLU A 478 -31.06 -21.78 -36.32
N ALA A 479 -31.53 -20.85 -37.17
CA ALA A 479 -31.66 -19.45 -36.80
C ALA A 479 -32.64 -19.23 -35.61
N SER A 480 -33.71 -20.03 -35.51
CA SER A 480 -34.64 -19.99 -34.37
C SER A 480 -33.99 -20.47 -33.09
N SER A 481 -33.21 -21.56 -33.11
CA SER A 481 -32.50 -22.06 -31.95
C SER A 481 -31.42 -21.10 -31.43
N LEU A 482 -30.73 -20.41 -32.36
CA LEU A 482 -29.74 -19.40 -32.05
C LEU A 482 -30.39 -18.14 -31.43
N ARG A 483 -31.60 -17.77 -31.89
CA ARG A 483 -32.38 -16.68 -31.29
C ARG A 483 -32.73 -16.97 -29.83
N ASP A 484 -33.18 -18.20 -29.54
CA ASP A 484 -33.52 -18.60 -28.15
C ASP A 484 -32.27 -18.59 -27.21
N ARG A 485 -31.09 -18.94 -27.77
CA ARG A 485 -29.83 -18.79 -27.07
C ARG A 485 -29.41 -17.34 -26.84
N ILE A 486 -29.60 -16.47 -27.80
CA ILE A 486 -29.37 -15.02 -27.67
C ILE A 486 -30.25 -14.43 -26.55
N GLU A 487 -31.54 -14.84 -26.53
CA GLU A 487 -32.46 -14.38 -25.49
C GLU A 487 -32.04 -14.86 -24.08
N ALA A 488 -31.50 -16.08 -23.97
CA ALA A 488 -30.93 -16.60 -22.72
C ALA A 488 -29.66 -15.84 -22.28
N VAL A 489 -28.79 -15.44 -23.22
CA VAL A 489 -27.60 -14.62 -22.91
C VAL A 489 -28.02 -13.21 -22.52
N HIS A 490 -29.02 -12.62 -23.19
CA HIS A 490 -29.60 -11.34 -22.80
C HIS A 490 -30.20 -11.36 -21.37
N ALA A 491 -30.89 -12.45 -21.01
CA ALA A 491 -31.42 -12.65 -19.67
C ALA A 491 -30.28 -12.75 -18.63
N LYS A 492 -29.17 -13.43 -18.94
CA LYS A 492 -27.97 -13.49 -18.10
C LYS A 492 -27.29 -12.12 -17.97
N LEU A 493 -27.17 -11.36 -19.05
CA LEU A 493 -26.62 -10.00 -19.06
C LEU A 493 -27.48 -9.03 -18.25
N SER A 494 -28.80 -9.13 -18.33
CA SER A 494 -29.70 -8.31 -17.52
C SER A 494 -29.67 -8.68 -16.05
N ALA A 495 -29.49 -9.96 -15.72
CA ALA A 495 -29.32 -10.45 -14.34
C ALA A 495 -27.93 -10.12 -13.77
N ALA A 496 -26.89 -10.07 -14.61
CA ALA A 496 -25.53 -9.71 -14.25
C ALA A 496 -25.31 -8.19 -14.13
N ARG A 497 -26.23 -7.37 -14.67
CA ARG A 497 -26.22 -5.92 -14.47
C ARG A 497 -26.78 -5.63 -13.10
N PRO A 498 -25.97 -5.14 -12.13
CA PRO A 498 -26.54 -4.61 -10.88
C PRO A 498 -27.51 -3.49 -11.25
N ALA A 499 -28.62 -3.39 -10.52
CA ALA A 499 -29.69 -2.43 -10.75
C ALA A 499 -29.28 -0.95 -10.58
N ALA A 500 -28.01 -0.67 -10.24
CA ALA A 500 -27.43 0.67 -10.15
C ALA A 500 -26.48 0.90 -11.33
N SER A 501 -26.87 1.78 -12.24
CA SER A 501 -25.94 2.42 -13.19
C SER A 501 -24.79 3.06 -12.39
N THR A 502 -23.58 3.00 -12.93
CA THR A 502 -22.35 3.59 -12.37
C THR A 502 -22.43 5.11 -12.07
N GLY A 503 -23.59 5.74 -12.26
CA GLY A 503 -23.89 7.14 -11.96
C GLY A 503 -24.63 7.39 -10.63
N ASP A 504 -25.11 6.35 -9.93
CA ASP A 504 -25.99 6.49 -8.76
C ASP A 504 -25.28 6.18 -7.42
N ALA A 505 -24.02 5.78 -7.45
CA ALA A 505 -23.25 5.55 -6.22
C ALA A 505 -22.71 6.88 -5.69
N VAL A 506 -23.43 7.46 -4.73
CA VAL A 506 -23.06 8.75 -4.13
C VAL A 506 -22.60 8.54 -2.70
N VAL A 507 -21.38 9.02 -2.40
CA VAL A 507 -20.85 9.11 -1.04
C VAL A 507 -21.32 10.43 -0.43
N GLY A 508 -22.17 10.35 0.58
CA GLY A 508 -22.64 11.48 1.37
C GLY A 508 -21.95 11.59 2.72
N GLU A 509 -22.37 12.53 3.55
CA GLU A 509 -21.87 12.71 4.91
C GLU A 509 -22.07 11.45 5.77
N ALA A 510 -23.15 10.70 5.56
CA ALA A 510 -23.46 9.48 6.31
C ALA A 510 -22.41 8.37 6.06
N GLU A 511 -21.91 8.21 4.85
CA GLU A 511 -20.86 7.25 4.50
C GLU A 511 -19.55 7.63 5.17
N ILE A 512 -19.18 8.92 5.16
CA ILE A 512 -18.01 9.46 5.87
C ILE A 512 -18.12 9.21 7.37
N ALA A 513 -19.26 9.57 7.97
CA ALA A 513 -19.52 9.32 9.38
C ALA A 513 -19.43 7.83 9.75
N ALA A 514 -19.87 6.93 8.85
CA ALA A 514 -19.77 5.49 9.07
C ALA A 514 -18.31 4.97 9.03
N VAL A 515 -17.42 5.62 8.30
CA VAL A 515 -15.97 5.30 8.31
C VAL A 515 -15.35 5.75 9.63
N ILE A 516 -15.58 6.99 10.04
CA ILE A 516 -15.06 7.54 11.30
C ILE A 516 -15.62 6.76 12.50
N SER A 517 -16.91 6.43 12.49
CA SER A 517 -17.55 5.63 13.53
C SER A 517 -16.81 4.31 13.75
N ARG A 518 -16.35 3.67 12.69
CA ARG A 518 -15.58 2.43 12.78
C ARG A 518 -14.17 2.64 13.34
N ALA A 519 -13.53 3.76 13.00
CA ALA A 519 -12.20 4.09 13.47
C ALA A 519 -12.18 4.53 14.92
N THR A 520 -13.19 5.31 15.35
CA THR A 520 -13.26 5.92 16.69
C THR A 520 -14.16 5.18 17.68
N GLY A 521 -15.02 4.28 17.20
CA GLY A 521 -16.04 3.60 18.02
C GLY A 521 -17.29 4.45 18.32
N ILE A 522 -17.34 5.73 17.89
CA ILE A 522 -18.48 6.62 18.11
C ILE A 522 -19.60 6.29 17.11
N PRO A 523 -20.84 6.02 17.53
CA PRO A 523 -21.93 5.72 16.61
C PRO A 523 -22.14 6.80 15.53
N ALA A 524 -22.27 6.38 14.25
CA ALA A 524 -22.37 7.31 13.12
C ALA A 524 -23.52 8.32 13.26
N ALA A 525 -24.66 7.88 13.80
CA ALA A 525 -25.80 8.76 14.08
C ALA A 525 -25.47 9.92 15.03
N ARG A 526 -24.46 9.75 15.88
CA ARG A 526 -24.02 10.79 16.81
C ARG A 526 -22.97 11.74 16.22
N LEU A 527 -22.35 11.36 15.11
CA LEU A 527 -21.41 12.22 14.39
C LEU A 527 -22.12 13.25 13.49
N THR A 528 -23.26 12.87 12.92
CA THR A 528 -24.03 13.69 11.97
C THR A 528 -25.18 14.47 12.60
N GLN A 529 -25.61 14.09 13.82
CA GLN A 529 -26.71 14.79 14.52
C GLN A 529 -26.28 16.18 14.98
N VAL A 530 -27.12 17.18 14.73
CA VAL A 530 -26.83 18.56 15.15
C VAL A 530 -26.66 18.60 16.67
N ASP A 531 -25.50 19.03 17.12
CA ASP A 531 -25.15 19.10 18.57
C ASP A 531 -26.20 19.80 19.42
N ARG A 532 -26.91 20.78 18.86
CA ARG A 532 -27.97 21.54 19.58
C ARG A 532 -29.17 20.67 19.99
N GLU A 533 -29.60 19.78 19.11
CA GLU A 533 -30.78 18.90 19.40
C GLU A 533 -30.44 17.90 20.49
N ARG A 534 -29.24 17.31 20.43
CA ARG A 534 -28.76 16.38 21.46
C ARG A 534 -28.58 17.05 22.81
N LEU A 535 -27.97 18.24 22.82
CA LEU A 535 -27.74 18.98 24.06
C LEU A 535 -29.06 19.47 24.70
N ALA A 536 -30.12 19.66 23.92
CA ALA A 536 -31.42 20.01 24.42
C ALA A 536 -32.05 18.89 25.30
N VAL A 537 -31.88 17.63 24.89
CA VAL A 537 -32.44 16.46 25.58
C VAL A 537 -31.48 15.80 26.57
N LEU A 538 -30.27 16.32 26.74
CA LEU A 538 -29.24 15.72 27.60
C LEU A 538 -29.68 15.49 29.05
N GLU A 539 -30.44 16.41 29.63
CA GLU A 539 -30.96 16.27 31.00
C GLU A 539 -31.95 15.11 31.13
N ASP A 540 -32.82 14.94 30.14
CA ASP A 540 -33.83 13.87 30.11
C ASP A 540 -33.16 12.51 29.90
N GLU A 541 -32.13 12.44 29.03
CA GLU A 541 -31.33 11.22 28.84
C GLU A 541 -30.61 10.80 30.13
N LEU A 542 -29.95 11.73 30.81
CA LEU A 542 -29.30 11.46 32.10
C LEU A 542 -30.28 11.02 33.16
N HIS A 543 -31.49 11.62 33.23
CA HIS A 543 -32.53 11.21 34.13
C HIS A 543 -33.18 9.86 33.84
N GLY A 544 -33.10 9.42 32.59
CA GLY A 544 -33.51 8.06 32.20
C GLY A 544 -32.74 6.96 32.96
N ARG A 545 -31.50 7.24 33.34
CA ARG A 545 -30.60 6.29 34.04
C ARG A 545 -30.38 6.68 35.51
N VAL A 546 -30.25 7.96 35.80
CA VAL A 546 -30.03 8.48 37.18
C VAL A 546 -31.31 9.00 37.75
N ILE A 547 -31.95 8.21 38.62
CA ILE A 547 -33.17 8.58 39.30
C ILE A 547 -32.85 9.49 40.48
N GLY A 548 -33.50 10.64 40.54
CA GLY A 548 -33.17 11.69 41.51
C GLY A 548 -31.94 12.51 41.10
N GLN A 549 -31.20 13.08 42.05
CA GLN A 549 -29.97 13.88 41.82
C GLN A 549 -30.19 15.03 40.82
N HIS A 550 -31.36 15.68 40.82
CA HIS A 550 -31.73 16.71 39.82
C HIS A 550 -30.70 17.86 39.73
N ASP A 551 -30.22 18.33 40.88
CA ASP A 551 -29.24 19.42 40.92
C ASP A 551 -27.92 19.02 40.27
N ALA A 552 -27.43 17.80 40.54
CA ALA A 552 -26.17 17.30 39.96
C ALA A 552 -26.32 17.10 38.45
N VAL A 553 -27.40 16.49 37.98
CA VAL A 553 -27.69 16.28 36.56
C VAL A 553 -27.79 17.62 35.83
N SER A 554 -28.52 18.59 36.38
CA SER A 554 -28.70 19.91 35.78
C SER A 554 -27.36 20.69 35.69
N VAL A 555 -26.52 20.62 36.74
CA VAL A 555 -25.17 21.28 36.73
C VAL A 555 -24.28 20.66 35.65
N VAL A 556 -24.23 19.34 35.55
CA VAL A 556 -23.45 18.61 34.54
C VAL A 556 -23.95 18.97 33.14
N ALA A 557 -25.24 18.88 32.88
CA ALA A 557 -25.81 19.16 31.56
C ALA A 557 -25.57 20.64 31.14
N LYS A 558 -25.72 21.59 32.07
CA LYS A 558 -25.43 23.03 31.80
C LYS A 558 -23.96 23.26 31.46
N ALA A 559 -23.04 22.62 32.15
CA ALA A 559 -21.61 22.76 31.89
C ALA A 559 -21.22 22.17 30.52
N VAL A 560 -21.73 21.00 30.16
CA VAL A 560 -21.53 20.37 28.86
C VAL A 560 -22.13 21.24 27.75
N ARG A 561 -23.34 21.72 27.88
CA ARG A 561 -23.96 22.64 26.91
C ARG A 561 -23.14 23.91 26.71
N ARG A 562 -22.68 24.57 27.79
CA ARG A 562 -21.86 25.77 27.72
C ARG A 562 -20.56 25.57 26.93
N ASN A 563 -19.88 24.46 27.19
CA ASN A 563 -18.63 24.17 26.45
C ASN A 563 -18.89 23.91 24.95
N ARG A 564 -19.94 23.12 24.64
CA ARG A 564 -20.28 22.74 23.26
C ARG A 564 -20.87 23.88 22.43
N THR A 565 -21.37 24.97 23.05
CA THR A 565 -21.82 26.16 22.33
C THR A 565 -20.68 27.13 21.97
N GLY A 566 -19.44 26.73 22.14
CA GLY A 566 -18.26 27.55 21.81
C GLY A 566 -17.86 28.59 22.88
N MET A 567 -18.47 28.56 24.06
CA MET A 567 -18.11 29.41 25.20
C MET A 567 -16.97 28.81 26.03
N GLY A 568 -16.51 27.61 25.71
CA GLY A 568 -15.38 26.94 26.34
C GLY A 568 -14.08 27.15 25.57
N ASP A 569 -12.95 27.00 26.25
CA ASP A 569 -11.63 26.97 25.61
C ASP A 569 -11.49 25.64 24.86
N ALA A 570 -11.14 25.69 23.57
CA ALA A 570 -10.99 24.51 22.73
C ALA A 570 -9.89 23.54 23.22
N ASN A 571 -8.91 24.06 23.96
CA ASN A 571 -7.79 23.30 24.46
C ASN A 571 -8.05 22.68 25.85
N ARG A 572 -9.23 22.89 26.44
CA ARG A 572 -9.57 22.35 27.75
C ARG A 572 -10.59 21.20 27.67
N PRO A 573 -10.62 20.30 28.67
CA PRO A 573 -11.65 19.27 28.71
C PRO A 573 -13.06 19.86 28.63
N VAL A 574 -14.00 19.14 28.00
CA VAL A 574 -15.41 19.59 27.83
C VAL A 574 -16.07 19.91 29.17
N GLY A 575 -15.69 19.21 30.22
CA GLY A 575 -16.12 19.49 31.59
C GLY A 575 -15.31 18.73 32.60
N SER A 576 -15.01 19.37 33.73
CA SER A 576 -14.36 18.76 34.88
C SER A 576 -15.27 18.89 36.08
N PHE A 577 -15.62 17.78 36.67
CA PHE A 577 -16.65 17.71 37.73
C PHE A 577 -16.06 17.02 38.96
N LEU A 578 -16.30 17.60 40.12
CA LEU A 578 -16.05 16.97 41.40
C LEU A 578 -17.35 16.53 42.06
N PHE A 579 -17.55 15.22 42.13
CA PHE A 579 -18.73 14.64 42.77
C PHE A 579 -18.46 14.38 44.26
N LEU A 580 -19.15 15.11 45.13
CA LEU A 580 -19.02 14.98 46.58
C LEU A 580 -20.29 14.33 47.15
N GLY A 581 -20.11 13.29 47.96
CA GLY A 581 -21.22 12.62 48.60
C GLY A 581 -20.85 11.25 49.16
N PRO A 582 -21.68 10.67 50.03
CA PRO A 582 -21.46 9.35 50.59
C PRO A 582 -21.46 8.24 49.55
N THR A 583 -21.04 7.04 49.94
CA THR A 583 -21.06 5.88 49.07
C THR A 583 -22.49 5.47 48.71
N GLY A 584 -22.72 5.04 47.47
CA GLY A 584 -24.00 4.53 47.00
C GLY A 584 -25.02 5.59 46.52
N VAL A 585 -24.67 6.88 46.48
CA VAL A 585 -25.60 7.96 46.02
C VAL A 585 -25.64 8.13 44.50
N GLY A 586 -24.89 7.31 43.71
CA GLY A 586 -24.94 7.33 42.27
C GLY A 586 -23.82 8.11 41.56
N LYS A 587 -22.71 8.46 42.25
CA LYS A 587 -21.60 9.22 41.64
C LYS A 587 -21.03 8.55 40.39
N THR A 588 -20.71 7.26 40.49
CA THR A 588 -20.17 6.45 39.39
C THR A 588 -21.22 6.25 38.28
N GLU A 589 -22.49 6.07 38.65
CA GLU A 589 -23.58 5.88 37.70
C GLU A 589 -23.84 7.13 36.85
N LEU A 590 -23.72 8.33 37.45
CA LEU A 590 -23.81 9.58 36.69
C LEU A 590 -22.68 9.72 35.69
N GLY A 591 -21.46 9.27 36.04
CA GLY A 591 -20.34 9.22 35.11
C GLY A 591 -20.56 8.27 33.92
N LYS A 592 -21.16 7.08 34.18
CA LYS A 592 -21.56 6.13 33.13
C LYS A 592 -22.65 6.68 32.23
N ALA A 593 -23.72 7.24 32.84
CA ALA A 593 -24.80 7.87 32.09
C ALA A 593 -24.30 9.01 31.19
N LEU A 594 -23.33 9.79 31.69
CA LEU A 594 -22.70 10.84 30.90
C LEU A 594 -21.89 10.27 29.72
N ALA A 595 -21.12 9.20 29.93
CA ALA A 595 -20.35 8.53 28.87
C ALA A 595 -21.28 7.97 27.79
N GLU A 596 -22.36 7.29 28.19
CA GLU A 596 -23.37 6.75 27.28
C GLU A 596 -24.10 7.87 26.51
N SER A 597 -24.50 8.95 27.17
CA SER A 597 -25.15 10.06 26.48
C SER A 597 -24.22 10.80 25.50
N LEU A 598 -22.97 11.03 25.86
CA LEU A 598 -22.01 11.76 25.00
C LEU A 598 -21.43 10.91 23.88
N PHE A 599 -21.10 9.65 24.18
CA PHE A 599 -20.32 8.79 23.26
C PHE A 599 -21.07 7.55 22.77
N GLY A 600 -22.25 7.27 23.34
CA GLY A 600 -23.12 6.19 22.88
C GLY A 600 -22.91 4.84 23.54
N ASP A 601 -21.91 4.72 24.39
CA ASP A 601 -21.58 3.49 25.10
C ASP A 601 -21.07 3.83 26.51
N ASP A 602 -21.52 3.09 27.54
CA ASP A 602 -21.05 3.26 28.92
C ASP A 602 -19.62 2.72 29.10
N THR A 603 -19.12 1.88 28.18
CA THR A 603 -17.72 1.44 28.14
C THR A 603 -16.75 2.55 27.73
N ALA A 604 -17.25 3.67 27.17
CA ALA A 604 -16.45 4.88 26.93
C ALA A 604 -16.05 5.60 28.24
N MET A 605 -16.33 5.01 29.41
CA MET A 605 -15.83 5.48 30.69
C MET A 605 -14.57 4.72 31.10
N VAL A 606 -13.46 5.46 31.26
CA VAL A 606 -12.19 4.95 31.80
C VAL A 606 -12.15 5.24 33.29
N ARG A 607 -12.22 4.20 34.13
CA ARG A 607 -12.17 4.34 35.59
C ARG A 607 -10.78 4.02 36.14
N PHE A 608 -10.31 4.87 37.03
CA PHE A 608 -9.10 4.65 37.86
C PHE A 608 -9.49 4.72 39.33
N ASP A 609 -9.19 3.67 40.07
CA ASP A 609 -9.32 3.65 41.52
C ASP A 609 -8.07 4.26 42.14
N MET A 610 -8.20 5.44 42.74
CA MET A 610 -7.04 6.17 43.27
C MET A 610 -6.45 5.55 44.52
N SER A 611 -7.11 4.58 45.14
CA SER A 611 -6.52 3.79 46.25
C SER A 611 -5.29 2.98 45.78
N GLU A 612 -5.20 2.63 44.47
CA GLU A 612 -4.04 1.97 43.87
C GLU A 612 -2.85 2.93 43.63
N PHE A 613 -3.10 4.24 43.67
CA PHE A 613 -2.15 5.31 43.33
C PHE A 613 -1.82 6.19 44.55
N GLY A 614 -1.86 5.61 45.73
CA GLY A 614 -1.52 6.29 47.00
C GLY A 614 -0.02 6.48 47.25
N GLU A 615 0.85 5.79 46.52
CA GLU A 615 2.29 5.89 46.66
C GLU A 615 2.95 6.60 45.46
N ARG A 616 4.07 7.32 45.75
CA ARG A 616 4.74 8.13 44.73
C ARG A 616 5.18 7.31 43.51
N HIS A 617 5.65 6.10 43.69
CA HIS A 617 6.14 5.25 42.60
C HIS A 617 4.97 4.72 41.72
N THR A 618 3.75 4.69 42.24
CA THR A 618 2.58 4.25 41.43
C THR A 618 2.06 5.35 40.52
N VAL A 619 2.38 6.63 40.78
CA VAL A 619 1.95 7.76 39.93
C VAL A 619 2.59 7.68 38.56
N SER A 620 3.86 7.21 38.44
CA SER A 620 4.51 6.99 37.14
C SER A 620 3.80 5.95 36.27
N ARG A 621 3.03 5.04 36.86
CA ARG A 621 2.21 4.09 36.08
C ARG A 621 1.06 4.77 35.33
N LEU A 622 0.62 5.96 35.76
CA LEU A 622 -0.43 6.70 35.03
C LEU A 622 0.11 7.32 33.74
N VAL A 623 1.31 7.87 33.76
CA VAL A 623 1.88 8.68 32.66
C VAL A 623 3.02 7.96 31.92
N GLY A 624 3.63 6.95 32.55
CA GLY A 624 4.84 6.27 32.09
C GLY A 624 6.08 6.74 32.87
N ALA A 625 7.08 5.87 32.98
CA ALA A 625 8.33 6.20 33.66
C ALA A 625 9.22 7.08 32.76
N PRO A 626 9.94 8.05 33.32
CA PRO A 626 10.89 8.85 32.58
C PRO A 626 12.11 8.01 32.11
N PRO A 627 12.86 8.48 31.08
CA PRO A 627 14.00 7.77 30.54
C PRO A 627 15.04 7.42 31.65
N GLY A 628 15.47 6.17 31.64
CA GLY A 628 16.47 5.67 32.63
C GLY A 628 15.89 5.05 33.88
N TYR A 629 14.58 5.01 34.06
CA TYR A 629 13.92 4.32 35.17
C TYR A 629 13.35 2.96 34.74
N VAL A 630 13.24 2.03 35.69
CA VAL A 630 12.64 0.71 35.50
C VAL A 630 11.16 0.91 35.06
N GLY A 631 10.75 0.26 33.96
CA GLY A 631 9.41 0.41 33.40
C GLY A 631 9.29 1.53 32.34
N TYR A 632 10.38 2.07 31.82
CA TYR A 632 10.35 3.07 30.73
C TYR A 632 9.66 2.56 29.47
N ASP A 633 9.80 1.27 29.16
CA ASP A 633 9.15 0.63 27.99
C ASP A 633 7.65 0.38 28.20
N GLU A 634 7.14 0.49 29.43
CA GLU A 634 5.74 0.36 29.75
C GLU A 634 5.00 1.69 29.52
N ALA A 635 3.99 1.67 28.66
CA ALA A 635 3.16 2.84 28.42
C ALA A 635 2.37 3.23 29.66
N GLY A 636 2.18 4.52 29.91
CA GLY A 636 1.37 5.00 31.02
C GLY A 636 -0.10 4.57 30.88
N GLN A 637 -0.69 4.08 31.97
CA GLN A 637 -2.06 3.54 31.92
C GLN A 637 -3.11 4.58 31.52
N LEU A 638 -3.00 5.81 32.02
CA LEU A 638 -3.92 6.91 31.69
C LEU A 638 -3.66 7.38 30.25
N THR A 639 -2.42 7.70 29.92
CA THR A 639 -2.04 8.25 28.62
C THR A 639 -2.33 7.27 27.49
N GLU A 640 -2.05 5.98 27.68
CA GLU A 640 -2.32 4.97 26.66
C GLU A 640 -3.81 4.69 26.48
N ARG A 641 -4.62 4.65 27.56
CA ARG A 641 -6.07 4.45 27.46
C ARG A 641 -6.76 5.63 26.78
N VAL A 642 -6.38 6.87 27.12
CA VAL A 642 -6.92 8.08 26.50
C VAL A 642 -6.47 8.17 25.03
N ARG A 643 -5.23 7.81 24.73
CA ARG A 643 -4.74 7.79 23.34
C ARG A 643 -5.48 6.78 22.47
N ARG A 644 -5.79 5.60 23.01
CA ARG A 644 -6.60 4.58 22.28
C ARG A 644 -8.05 4.96 22.15
N ASN A 645 -8.61 5.59 23.18
CA ASN A 645 -10.00 6.01 23.22
C ASN A 645 -10.11 7.49 23.62
N PRO A 646 -9.80 8.42 22.69
CA PRO A 646 -9.74 9.85 23.00
C PRO A 646 -11.09 10.46 23.39
N TYR A 647 -12.19 9.81 22.98
CA TYR A 647 -13.56 10.21 23.32
C TYR A 647 -14.07 9.37 24.47
N SER A 648 -13.66 9.73 25.67
CA SER A 648 -14.02 8.98 26.88
C SER A 648 -14.26 9.92 28.07
N VAL A 649 -15.00 9.43 29.07
CA VAL A 649 -15.12 10.05 30.37
C VAL A 649 -14.10 9.40 31.29
N VAL A 650 -13.14 10.16 31.79
CA VAL A 650 -12.17 9.65 32.75
C VAL A 650 -12.68 9.89 34.17
N LEU A 651 -12.88 8.81 34.93
CA LEU A 651 -13.31 8.85 36.30
C LEU A 651 -12.16 8.50 37.24
N PHE A 652 -11.75 9.44 38.08
CA PHE A 652 -10.84 9.21 39.20
C PHE A 652 -11.67 8.96 40.45
N ASP A 653 -11.86 7.69 40.80
CA ASP A 653 -12.65 7.29 41.95
C ASP A 653 -11.79 7.33 43.21
N GLU A 654 -12.38 7.70 44.35
CA GLU A 654 -11.74 7.86 45.65
C GLU A 654 -10.51 8.77 45.60
N ILE A 655 -10.62 9.92 44.94
CA ILE A 655 -9.51 10.86 44.67
C ILE A 655 -8.78 11.30 45.93
N GLU A 656 -9.45 11.27 47.09
CA GLU A 656 -8.86 11.59 48.40
C GLU A 656 -7.75 10.62 48.85
N LYS A 657 -7.69 9.43 48.24
CA LYS A 657 -6.65 8.42 48.51
C LYS A 657 -5.40 8.57 47.64
N ALA A 658 -5.50 9.41 46.60
CA ALA A 658 -4.40 9.62 45.67
C ALA A 658 -3.18 10.30 46.30
N HIS A 659 -1.98 9.93 45.82
CA HIS A 659 -0.77 10.68 46.19
C HIS A 659 -0.85 12.14 45.68
N PRO A 660 -0.31 13.12 46.41
CA PRO A 660 -0.33 14.52 45.99
C PRO A 660 0.19 14.80 44.57
N ASP A 661 1.15 14.03 44.10
CA ASP A 661 1.68 14.17 42.73
C ASP A 661 0.65 13.90 41.64
N VAL A 662 -0.44 13.15 41.92
CA VAL A 662 -1.57 12.96 40.98
C VAL A 662 -2.25 14.27 40.74
N PHE A 663 -2.41 15.13 41.74
CA PHE A 663 -3.02 16.44 41.56
C PHE A 663 -2.21 17.36 40.63
N ASN A 664 -0.88 17.24 40.64
CA ASN A 664 -0.02 17.99 39.72
C ASN A 664 -0.24 17.56 38.27
N LEU A 665 -0.50 16.26 38.02
CA LEU A 665 -0.87 15.77 36.68
C LEU A 665 -2.25 16.29 36.26
N LEU A 666 -3.22 16.27 37.18
CA LEU A 666 -4.57 16.78 36.92
C LEU A 666 -4.57 18.30 36.64
N LEU A 667 -3.71 19.09 37.30
CA LEU A 667 -3.56 20.51 37.00
C LEU A 667 -3.14 20.73 35.55
N GLN A 668 -2.16 19.95 35.06
CA GLN A 668 -1.75 20.06 33.65
C GLN A 668 -2.90 19.78 32.69
N VAL A 669 -3.70 18.73 32.96
CA VAL A 669 -4.87 18.42 32.13
C VAL A 669 -5.94 19.51 32.20
N LEU A 670 -6.19 20.06 33.39
CA LEU A 670 -7.25 21.07 33.59
C LEU A 670 -6.88 22.44 33.03
N ASP A 671 -5.61 22.81 33.03
CA ASP A 671 -5.13 24.11 32.55
C ASP A 671 -4.78 24.09 31.07
N ASP A 672 -3.97 23.09 30.65
CA ASP A 672 -3.44 23.00 29.27
C ASP A 672 -4.28 22.08 28.37
N GLY A 673 -5.20 21.26 28.94
CA GLY A 673 -5.99 20.25 28.20
C GLY A 673 -5.16 19.12 27.62
N ARG A 674 -3.92 18.96 28.01
CA ARG A 674 -2.99 17.96 27.48
C ARG A 674 -2.18 17.32 28.60
N LEU A 675 -1.72 16.11 28.34
CA LEU A 675 -0.79 15.40 29.21
C LEU A 675 0.38 14.86 28.39
N THR A 676 1.61 15.02 28.89
CA THR A 676 2.80 14.50 28.20
C THR A 676 3.18 13.16 28.83
N ASP A 677 3.30 12.11 28.03
CA ASP A 677 3.71 10.79 28.50
C ASP A 677 5.23 10.70 28.78
N GLY A 678 5.67 9.61 29.39
CA GLY A 678 7.09 9.39 29.72
C GLY A 678 8.03 9.35 28.50
N GLN A 679 7.49 9.21 27.28
CA GLN A 679 8.23 9.23 26.02
C GLN A 679 8.19 10.61 25.33
N GLY A 680 7.59 11.62 25.97
CA GLY A 680 7.50 12.98 25.43
C GLY A 680 6.36 13.18 24.41
N ARG A 681 5.45 12.22 24.27
CA ARG A 681 4.28 12.36 23.40
C ARG A 681 3.16 13.08 24.13
N THR A 682 2.46 13.96 23.43
CA THR A 682 1.29 14.68 23.95
C THR A 682 0.03 13.86 23.70
N VAL A 683 -0.80 13.78 24.76
CA VAL A 683 -2.10 13.07 24.76
C VAL A 683 -3.16 14.06 25.15
#